data_401913605d804bb4e61930e62b91136a
#
_entry.id   401913605d804bb4e61930e62b91136a
#
_cell.length_a   1.000
_cell.length_b   1.000
_cell.length_c   1.000
_cell.angle_alpha   90.00
_cell.angle_beta   90.00
_cell.angle_gamma   90.00
#
_symmetry.space_group_name_H-M   'P 1'
#
loop_
_entity.id
_entity.type
_entity.pdbx_description
1 polymer ?
#
loop_
_entity_poly.entity_id
_entity_poly.type
_entity_poly.pdbx_seq_one_letter_code
_entity_poly.pdbx_strand_id
1 'polypeptide(L)'
;MLQFCWRIVREFVRNIFLKFHISKKLLSAIILVLLTQTSSFSADDVWGEMGLMDDAVKSNTDYANTIFDKYTSYTENQNSNTPDYTQGKYPTDLSSQSSSGNTSLDKENKTIKNIEFYGLNSIPPQELLEKMQMKQGSEYTRSKMQSDLKTIYETGYFTEKMKAIPSVNGDGTVSIKIVVEENIPVKDFTIEGNTVIPTEDILATFNGMKGKPQNISLINQAIAQIQDLYSSKGYILARVDSVTDDPDGTINVSIKEGIIDKIMIEGNEKTKDYIVARNILTEPGMIYNENLIKEDLVRLYATQAFKDVTREIEPSEDVPDAYDITIKIQEQRTASISVGGGLDTVTGLFGSMGISENNFRGRCERLSLTGLVGTGVILNDSSVKDHMNIQAELSYFKPYFYNADTSLNTRLFFRDFGSYQVPLAVERRYGGEVTVAHKLKINRHANATFSIGAENISVKEGDFNGISALYNRYNIPISERAKQLEGGLFLSLSPALLYDTRDSATVTRHGTMASLRFDENLGLNGFDKTNGKLTGMIKQYIPVAKKSSLSFTVKGGGAIHGDIPEVMAYRLGGPYTVRGFKMSGVGTGNAFIMGSAEFATPIPFLDRTRIAFLNNLRFTVWADAGKVFDGTISNKLYDRPEYAVSAGIGLKVFIPGMGPLSVDYGIPLTNPGNNGSKNGYFTFGVGDLLY
;
A
#
# COMPACT_ATOMS: atom_id res chain seq x y z
N MET A 1 4.80 20.66 -30.01
CA MET A 1 4.49 19.22 -29.95
C MET A 1 3.06 18.94 -29.47
N LEU A 2 2.62 19.49 -28.34
CA LEU A 2 1.25 19.28 -27.81
C LEU A 2 0.14 19.77 -28.77
N GLN A 3 0.28 20.91 -29.42
CA GLN A 3 -0.71 21.42 -30.41
C GLN A 3 -0.75 20.56 -31.68
N PHE A 4 0.34 19.96 -32.07
CA PHE A 4 0.42 19.06 -33.24
C PHE A 4 -0.28 17.72 -32.96
N CYS A 5 -0.04 17.13 -31.79
CA CYS A 5 -0.75 15.92 -31.35
C CYS A 5 -2.26 16.16 -31.20
N TRP A 6 -2.66 17.32 -30.70
CA TRP A 6 -4.08 17.70 -30.56
C TRP A 6 -4.80 17.86 -31.89
N ARG A 7 -4.10 18.39 -32.90
CA ARG A 7 -4.64 18.53 -34.25
C ARG A 7 -4.83 17.18 -34.93
N ILE A 8 -3.90 16.25 -34.76
CA ILE A 8 -3.99 14.88 -35.26
C ILE A 8 -5.14 14.11 -34.57
N VAL A 9 -5.27 14.20 -33.26
CA VAL A 9 -6.35 13.56 -32.52
C VAL A 9 -7.71 14.13 -32.94
N ARG A 10 -7.84 15.45 -33.12
CA ARG A 10 -9.07 16.08 -33.54
C ARG A 10 -9.48 15.73 -34.98
N GLU A 11 -8.52 15.64 -35.91
CA GLU A 11 -8.79 15.21 -37.28
C GLU A 11 -9.07 13.72 -37.38
N PHE A 12 -8.42 12.91 -36.59
CA PHE A 12 -8.63 11.47 -36.50
C PHE A 12 -10.01 11.12 -35.94
N VAL A 13 -10.44 11.79 -34.87
CA VAL A 13 -11.77 11.63 -34.28
C VAL A 13 -12.84 12.10 -35.30
N ARG A 14 -12.61 13.22 -36.00
CA ARG A 14 -13.53 13.71 -37.03
C ARG A 14 -13.64 12.77 -38.24
N ASN A 15 -12.54 12.12 -38.64
CA ASN A 15 -12.54 11.18 -39.77
C ASN A 15 -13.16 9.81 -39.39
N ILE A 16 -13.06 9.38 -38.14
CA ILE A 16 -13.79 8.21 -37.63
C ILE A 16 -15.29 8.46 -37.63
N PHE A 17 -15.76 9.66 -37.22
CA PHE A 17 -17.16 10.01 -37.22
C PHE A 17 -17.75 10.11 -38.65
N LEU A 18 -16.96 10.48 -39.65
CA LEU A 18 -17.38 10.62 -41.04
C LEU A 18 -17.35 9.32 -41.85
N LYS A 19 -16.42 8.40 -41.53
CA LYS A 19 -16.28 7.12 -42.27
C LYS A 19 -17.09 5.94 -41.71
N PHE A 20 -17.40 5.96 -40.45
CA PHE A 20 -18.22 4.92 -39.84
C PHE A 20 -19.56 5.55 -39.45
N HIS A 21 -20.65 5.19 -40.15
CA HIS A 21 -22.05 5.53 -39.82
C HIS A 21 -22.41 4.87 -38.44
N ILE A 22 -21.69 5.17 -37.39
CA ILE A 22 -22.05 4.78 -36.00
C ILE A 22 -23.22 5.70 -35.64
N SER A 23 -24.41 5.13 -35.57
CA SER A 23 -25.62 5.88 -35.23
C SER A 23 -25.43 6.52 -33.85
N LYS A 24 -25.76 7.81 -33.73
CA LYS A 24 -25.78 8.52 -32.44
C LYS A 24 -26.53 7.75 -31.33
N LYS A 25 -27.46 6.88 -31.74
CA LYS A 25 -28.25 6.02 -30.85
C LYS A 25 -27.40 4.91 -30.17
N LEU A 26 -26.38 4.35 -30.86
CA LEU A 26 -25.53 3.33 -30.28
C LEU A 26 -24.56 3.94 -29.23
N LEU A 27 -24.00 5.10 -29.51
CA LEU A 27 -23.17 5.84 -28.55
C LEU A 27 -23.98 6.31 -27.35
N SER A 28 -25.20 6.81 -27.59
CA SER A 28 -26.13 7.19 -26.52
C SER A 28 -26.58 6.00 -25.68
N ALA A 29 -26.77 4.82 -26.30
CA ALA A 29 -27.11 3.60 -25.57
C ALA A 29 -25.94 3.09 -24.69
N ILE A 30 -24.71 3.16 -25.20
CA ILE A 30 -23.51 2.80 -24.41
C ILE A 30 -23.31 3.78 -23.25
N ILE A 31 -23.47 5.08 -23.49
CA ILE A 31 -23.40 6.13 -22.45
C ILE A 31 -24.55 5.99 -21.45
N LEU A 32 -25.76 5.64 -21.93
CA LEU A 32 -26.94 5.46 -21.07
C LEU A 32 -26.79 4.22 -20.17
N VAL A 33 -26.27 3.10 -20.70
CA VAL A 33 -25.96 1.91 -19.91
C VAL A 33 -24.87 2.20 -18.86
N LEU A 34 -23.89 3.03 -19.19
CA LEU A 34 -22.85 3.45 -18.23
C LEU A 34 -23.39 4.45 -17.18
N LEU A 35 -24.40 5.25 -17.51
CA LEU A 35 -24.98 6.25 -16.61
C LEU A 35 -26.12 5.69 -15.73
N THR A 36 -26.86 4.68 -16.18
CA THR A 36 -27.95 4.10 -15.39
C THR A 36 -27.46 3.19 -14.25
N GLN A 37 -26.20 2.76 -14.26
CA GLN A 37 -25.61 1.99 -13.16
C GLN A 37 -25.11 2.84 -11.98
N THR A 38 -25.13 4.18 -12.07
CA THR A 38 -24.60 5.07 -11.02
C THR A 38 -25.64 5.57 -10.00
N SER A 39 -26.90 5.16 -10.09
CA SER A 39 -27.97 5.81 -9.32
C SER A 39 -28.58 5.03 -8.16
N SER A 40 -28.06 3.87 -7.76
CA SER A 40 -28.68 3.09 -6.67
C SER A 40 -27.76 2.39 -5.65
N PHE A 41 -26.43 2.63 -5.69
CA PHE A 41 -25.53 2.12 -4.64
C PHE A 41 -24.57 3.22 -4.19
N SER A 42 -24.40 3.36 -2.88
CA SER A 42 -23.38 4.23 -2.33
C SER A 42 -22.00 3.70 -2.71
N ALA A 43 -21.07 4.59 -3.06
CA ALA A 43 -19.74 4.25 -3.54
C ALA A 43 -18.91 3.42 -2.54
N ASP A 44 -19.37 3.29 -1.30
CA ASP A 44 -18.66 2.59 -0.22
C ASP A 44 -18.89 1.07 -0.20
N ASP A 45 -19.92 0.56 -0.90
CA ASP A 45 -20.29 -0.85 -0.82
C ASP A 45 -19.69 -1.74 -1.93
N VAL A 46 -18.99 -1.21 -2.92
CA VAL A 46 -18.59 -1.95 -4.14
C VAL A 46 -17.09 -2.27 -4.21
N TRP A 47 -16.25 -1.78 -3.31
CA TRP A 47 -14.80 -1.77 -3.44
C TRP A 47 -14.06 -3.08 -3.05
N GLY A 48 -14.77 -4.16 -2.74
CA GLY A 48 -14.21 -5.37 -2.11
C GLY A 48 -13.93 -6.59 -2.99
N GLU A 49 -14.37 -6.64 -4.25
CA GLU A 49 -14.58 -7.96 -4.85
C GLU A 49 -14.08 -8.16 -6.27
N MET A 50 -12.83 -8.36 -6.47
CA MET A 50 -12.28 -9.39 -7.38
C MET A 50 -10.75 -9.46 -7.29
N GLY A 51 -10.27 -10.44 -6.55
CA GLY A 51 -9.05 -11.18 -6.92
C GLY A 51 -7.69 -10.56 -6.65
N LEU A 52 -7.56 -9.45 -5.93
CA LEU A 52 -6.28 -8.77 -5.73
C LEU A 52 -6.04 -8.47 -4.26
N MET A 53 -5.59 -9.47 -3.51
CA MET A 53 -5.28 -9.28 -2.08
C MET A 53 -4.13 -8.33 -1.82
N ASP A 54 -3.14 -8.23 -2.69
CA ASP A 54 -2.03 -7.29 -2.54
C ASP A 54 -2.46 -5.83 -2.80
N ASP A 55 -3.50 -5.62 -3.60
CA ASP A 55 -4.04 -4.28 -3.88
C ASP A 55 -4.93 -3.77 -2.75
N ALA A 56 -5.70 -4.64 -2.14
CA ALA A 56 -6.51 -4.29 -0.97
C ALA A 56 -5.63 -3.87 0.22
N VAL A 57 -4.47 -4.50 0.41
CA VAL A 57 -3.53 -4.13 1.48
C VAL A 57 -2.91 -2.75 1.21
N LYS A 58 -2.49 -2.44 -0.04
CA LYS A 58 -1.91 -1.13 -0.37
C LYS A 58 -2.95 0.00 -0.36
N SER A 59 -4.13 -0.22 -0.93
CA SER A 59 -5.19 0.80 -0.94
C SER A 59 -5.78 1.03 0.46
N ASN A 60 -5.86 -0.01 1.28
CA ASN A 60 -6.27 0.12 2.68
C ASN A 60 -5.19 0.75 3.56
N THR A 61 -3.90 0.63 3.20
CA THR A 61 -2.82 1.33 3.91
C THR A 61 -2.94 2.85 3.72
N ASP A 62 -3.25 3.31 2.51
CA ASP A 62 -3.47 4.73 2.23
C ASP A 62 -4.76 5.24 2.91
N TYR A 63 -5.80 4.45 2.94
CA TYR A 63 -7.05 4.75 3.64
C TYR A 63 -6.87 4.74 5.17
N ALA A 64 -6.14 3.77 5.70
CA ALA A 64 -5.80 3.69 7.12
C ALA A 64 -4.93 4.89 7.54
N ASN A 65 -3.94 5.30 6.74
CA ASN A 65 -3.13 6.50 7.00
C ASN A 65 -4.00 7.77 7.04
N THR A 66 -4.97 7.90 6.13
CA THR A 66 -5.91 9.03 6.10
C THR A 66 -6.82 9.06 7.34
N ILE A 67 -7.24 7.89 7.84
CA ILE A 67 -7.99 7.76 9.09
C ILE A 67 -7.09 8.11 10.28
N PHE A 68 -5.84 7.63 10.30
CA PHE A 68 -4.89 7.92 11.38
C PHE A 68 -4.57 9.41 11.50
N ASP A 69 -4.38 10.13 10.40
CA ASP A 69 -4.17 11.58 10.41
C ASP A 69 -5.37 12.32 11.04
N LYS A 70 -6.57 11.78 10.92
CA LYS A 70 -7.77 12.32 11.54
C LYS A 70 -7.84 12.05 13.04
N TYR A 71 -7.28 10.94 13.53
CA TYR A 71 -7.30 10.56 14.95
C TYR A 71 -6.09 11.07 15.74
N THR A 72 -4.93 11.32 15.11
CA THR A 72 -3.78 11.95 15.77
C THR A 72 -4.08 13.38 16.24
N SER A 73 -4.99 14.09 15.56
CA SER A 73 -5.45 15.41 16.03
C SER A 73 -6.29 15.39 17.32
N TYR A 74 -6.79 14.23 17.74
CA TYR A 74 -7.55 14.06 18.98
C TYR A 74 -6.68 13.77 20.21
N THR A 75 -5.46 13.26 20.03
CA THR A 75 -4.54 12.91 21.14
C THR A 75 -3.70 14.08 21.61
N GLU A 76 -3.54 15.14 20.81
CA GLU A 76 -2.82 16.36 21.24
C GLU A 76 -3.52 17.14 22.37
N ASN A 77 -4.80 16.87 22.65
CA ASN A 77 -5.56 17.61 23.67
C ASN A 77 -5.68 16.89 25.03
N GLN A 78 -5.11 15.71 25.24
CA GLN A 78 -5.19 15.00 26.53
C GLN A 78 -3.88 14.87 27.32
N ASN A 79 -2.74 15.32 26.80
CA ASN A 79 -1.47 15.26 27.52
C ASN A 79 -1.16 16.55 28.32
N SER A 80 -2.15 17.12 29.01
CA SER A 80 -1.91 18.25 29.95
C SER A 80 -1.70 17.83 31.41
N ASN A 81 -1.39 16.57 31.68
CA ASN A 81 -1.02 16.08 33.01
C ASN A 81 0.49 15.75 33.11
N THR A 82 1.34 16.63 32.61
CA THR A 82 2.70 16.68 33.15
C THR A 82 2.61 17.29 34.55
N PRO A 83 3.22 16.69 35.59
CA PRO A 83 3.31 17.34 36.89
C PRO A 83 4.00 18.69 36.68
N ASP A 84 3.29 19.75 36.97
CA ASP A 84 3.83 21.11 36.92
C ASP A 84 4.77 21.32 38.12
N TYR A 85 6.04 20.97 37.94
CA TYR A 85 7.11 21.28 38.91
C TYR A 85 7.45 22.75 38.93
N THR A 86 6.72 23.61 38.22
CA THR A 86 6.92 25.08 38.22
C THR A 86 6.21 25.77 39.41
N GLN A 87 5.48 25.06 40.27
CA GLN A 87 4.95 25.62 41.51
C GLN A 87 5.97 25.60 42.66
N GLY A 88 7.21 25.94 42.38
CA GLY A 88 8.10 26.45 43.41
C GLY A 88 7.55 27.82 43.89
N LYS A 89 7.21 27.93 45.16
CA LYS A 89 6.85 29.21 45.76
C LYS A 89 7.97 30.19 45.47
N TYR A 90 7.68 31.22 44.66
CA TYR A 90 8.59 32.34 44.53
C TYR A 90 8.87 32.89 45.92
N PRO A 91 10.13 33.21 46.26
CA PRO A 91 10.43 33.87 47.55
C PRO A 91 9.79 35.24 47.54
N THR A 92 8.61 35.33 48.14
CA THR A 92 7.86 36.59 48.30
C THR A 92 8.32 37.38 49.50
N ASP A 93 9.27 36.89 50.28
CA ASP A 93 9.76 37.55 51.48
C ASP A 93 11.24 38.00 51.34
N LEU A 94 11.41 39.12 50.66
CA LEU A 94 12.47 40.02 50.99
C LEU A 94 12.05 40.86 52.21
N SER A 95 11.75 40.15 53.32
CA SER A 95 11.46 40.85 54.58
C SER A 95 12.74 41.56 55.04
N SER A 96 12.65 42.85 55.00
CA SER A 96 13.50 43.76 55.72
C SER A 96 13.63 43.29 57.17
N GLN A 97 14.72 42.63 57.55
CA GLN A 97 15.17 42.74 58.92
C GLN A 97 15.57 44.20 59.14
N SER A 98 14.69 44.93 59.75
CA SER A 98 14.91 46.26 60.27
C SER A 98 15.91 46.16 61.43
N SER A 99 17.16 46.36 61.17
CA SER A 99 18.08 46.93 62.17
C SER A 99 17.88 48.45 62.13
N SER A 100 17.42 48.95 63.21
CA SER A 100 17.25 50.39 63.51
C SER A 100 18.38 51.26 62.99
N GLY A 101 18.08 52.12 62.02
CA GLY A 101 19.02 53.08 61.48
C GLY A 101 18.37 53.81 60.30
N ASN A 102 17.88 55.03 60.54
CA ASN A 102 17.33 55.98 59.59
C ASN A 102 18.26 56.21 58.36
N THR A 103 18.02 55.51 57.23
CA THR A 103 18.66 55.87 55.92
C THR A 103 17.97 55.12 54.74
N SER A 104 16.66 54.98 54.72
CA SER A 104 16.02 54.26 53.60
C SER A 104 15.59 55.10 52.39
N LEU A 105 15.75 56.42 52.46
CA LEU A 105 15.32 57.36 51.40
C LEU A 105 16.46 57.78 50.43
N ASP A 106 17.73 57.47 50.75
CA ASP A 106 18.86 58.02 50.01
C ASP A 106 19.53 57.13 48.96
N LYS A 107 18.95 55.98 48.64
CA LYS A 107 19.59 55.02 47.72
C LYS A 107 19.05 55.07 46.32
N GLU A 108 17.80 55.46 46.13
CA GLU A 108 17.15 55.44 44.82
C GLU A 108 17.65 56.57 43.90
N ASN A 109 17.71 56.29 42.62
CA ASN A 109 18.18 57.19 41.55
C ASN A 109 19.68 57.60 41.64
N LYS A 110 20.48 56.90 42.43
CA LYS A 110 21.93 57.08 42.48
C LYS A 110 22.62 56.16 41.44
N THR A 111 23.73 56.68 40.91
CA THR A 111 24.52 55.93 39.92
C THR A 111 25.26 54.74 40.56
N ILE A 112 25.15 53.58 39.92
CA ILE A 112 25.81 52.34 40.34
C ILE A 112 27.31 52.44 40.04
N LYS A 113 28.15 52.32 41.04
CA LYS A 113 29.63 52.34 40.91
C LYS A 113 30.16 50.92 40.61
N ASN A 114 29.66 49.93 41.34
CA ASN A 114 30.12 48.54 41.25
C ASN A 114 29.02 47.57 41.63
N ILE A 115 29.04 46.38 40.99
CA ILE A 115 28.19 45.22 41.32
C ILE A 115 29.13 44.04 41.57
N GLU A 116 29.10 43.49 42.77
CA GLU A 116 29.94 42.38 43.18
C GLU A 116 29.08 41.19 43.60
N PHE A 117 29.46 40.01 43.13
CA PHE A 117 28.83 38.74 43.51
C PHE A 117 29.67 38.04 44.59
N TYR A 118 28.97 37.47 45.56
CA TYR A 118 29.55 36.64 46.63
C TYR A 118 28.80 35.30 46.67
N GLY A 119 29.56 34.20 46.81
CA GLY A 119 29.03 32.86 46.84
C GLY A 119 29.02 32.16 45.50
N LEU A 120 29.61 32.74 44.46
CA LEU A 120 29.87 32.08 43.18
C LEU A 120 31.11 31.19 43.30
N ASN A 121 30.99 29.94 42.82
CA ASN A 121 32.06 28.95 42.74
C ASN A 121 32.32 28.50 41.30
N SER A 122 31.26 28.24 40.53
CA SER A 122 31.33 27.65 39.20
C SER A 122 30.86 28.60 38.09
N ILE A 123 29.97 29.53 38.42
CA ILE A 123 29.35 30.44 37.43
C ILE A 123 30.16 31.72 37.33
N PRO A 124 30.64 32.14 36.12
CA PRO A 124 31.36 33.38 35.94
C PRO A 124 30.46 34.60 36.22
N PRO A 125 30.93 35.60 37.01
CA PRO A 125 30.12 36.79 37.29
C PRO A 125 29.65 37.55 36.03
N GLN A 126 30.44 37.52 34.95
CA GLN A 126 30.11 38.18 33.68
C GLN A 126 28.84 37.63 33.03
N GLU A 127 28.61 36.33 33.10
CA GLU A 127 27.40 35.70 32.57
C GLU A 127 26.14 36.24 33.25
N LEU A 128 26.20 36.47 34.55
CA LEU A 128 25.07 37.03 35.30
C LEU A 128 24.89 38.51 35.02
N LEU A 129 26.01 39.25 34.96
CA LEU A 129 25.99 40.67 34.64
C LEU A 129 25.39 40.95 33.26
N GLU A 130 25.61 40.08 32.28
CA GLU A 130 25.02 40.22 30.93
C GLU A 130 23.49 40.13 30.95
N LYS A 131 22.94 39.27 31.80
CA LYS A 131 21.49 39.05 31.93
C LYS A 131 20.76 40.10 32.76
N MET A 132 21.48 40.84 33.63
CA MET A 132 20.90 41.88 34.48
C MET A 132 20.59 43.15 33.66
N GLN A 133 19.52 43.86 34.08
CA GLN A 133 19.16 45.16 33.53
C GLN A 133 20.08 46.27 34.09
N MET A 134 20.43 46.15 35.37
CA MET A 134 21.33 47.10 36.04
C MET A 134 22.79 46.83 35.66
N LYS A 135 23.47 47.87 35.21
CA LYS A 135 24.89 47.86 34.83
C LYS A 135 25.63 48.92 35.61
N GLN A 136 26.93 48.77 35.66
CA GLN A 136 27.82 49.89 36.19
C GLN A 136 27.52 51.16 35.39
N GLY A 137 27.31 52.29 36.08
CA GLY A 137 26.95 53.57 35.49
C GLY A 137 25.45 53.80 35.31
N SER A 138 24.57 52.78 35.47
CA SER A 138 23.11 52.96 35.44
C SER A 138 22.55 53.44 36.80
N GLU A 139 21.30 53.90 36.78
CA GLU A 139 20.60 54.31 38.01
C GLU A 139 20.11 53.15 38.83
N TYR A 140 20.32 53.10 40.11
CA TYR A 140 19.80 52.15 41.05
C TYR A 140 18.31 52.42 41.34
N THR A 141 17.47 51.43 41.13
CA THR A 141 16.08 51.37 41.61
C THR A 141 15.82 50.02 42.27
N ARG A 142 15.06 50.02 43.36
CA ARG A 142 14.72 48.78 44.09
C ARG A 142 13.96 47.82 43.20
N SER A 143 13.07 48.34 42.35
CA SER A 143 12.27 47.54 41.41
C SER A 143 13.14 46.80 40.36
N LYS A 144 14.12 47.49 39.75
CA LYS A 144 15.09 46.86 38.82
C LYS A 144 15.95 45.81 39.52
N MET A 145 16.37 46.11 40.78
CA MET A 145 17.14 45.12 41.54
C MET A 145 16.36 43.86 41.86
N GLN A 146 15.07 43.98 42.18
CA GLN A 146 14.18 42.83 42.39
C GLN A 146 13.98 42.04 41.07
N SER A 147 13.79 42.74 39.96
CA SER A 147 13.69 42.12 38.63
C SER A 147 14.98 41.37 38.27
N ASP A 148 16.17 41.96 38.55
CA ASP A 148 17.45 41.35 38.27
C ASP A 148 17.69 40.11 39.14
N LEU A 149 17.37 40.18 40.46
CA LEU A 149 17.44 38.99 41.32
C LEU A 149 16.49 37.87 40.83
N LYS A 150 15.31 38.21 40.35
CA LYS A 150 14.40 37.27 39.75
C LYS A 150 14.99 36.65 38.47
N THR A 151 15.58 37.49 37.61
CA THR A 151 16.25 37.01 36.37
C THR A 151 17.42 36.07 36.70
N ILE A 152 18.22 36.39 37.72
CA ILE A 152 19.32 35.53 38.19
C ILE A 152 18.78 34.21 38.73
N TYR A 153 17.71 34.23 39.52
CA TYR A 153 17.06 33.03 40.04
C TYR A 153 16.48 32.16 38.91
N GLU A 154 15.82 32.77 37.93
CA GLU A 154 15.28 32.09 36.74
C GLU A 154 16.36 31.44 35.86
N THR A 155 17.64 31.76 36.07
CA THR A 155 18.72 30.98 35.42
C THR A 155 18.79 29.54 35.89
N GLY A 156 18.22 29.23 37.06
CA GLY A 156 18.09 27.87 37.62
C GLY A 156 19.34 27.36 38.33
N TYR A 157 20.41 28.12 38.45
CA TYR A 157 21.68 27.69 39.07
C TYR A 157 21.76 27.98 40.59
N PHE A 158 20.79 28.67 41.15
CA PHE A 158 20.88 29.19 42.51
C PHE A 158 19.74 28.73 43.41
N THR A 159 20.04 28.62 44.73
CA THR A 159 19.04 28.36 45.76
C THR A 159 18.20 29.61 46.04
N GLU A 160 17.10 29.47 46.82
CA GLU A 160 16.25 30.59 47.24
C GLU A 160 16.99 31.61 48.15
N LYS A 161 18.19 31.27 48.67
CA LYS A 161 18.96 32.11 49.60
C LYS A 161 19.77 33.18 48.86
N MET A 162 19.04 34.04 48.15
CA MET A 162 19.63 35.16 47.40
C MET A 162 19.26 36.51 48.03
N LYS A 163 20.22 37.44 48.11
CA LYS A 163 19.94 38.78 48.58
C LYS A 163 20.86 39.81 47.96
N ALA A 164 20.34 40.98 47.69
CA ALA A 164 21.13 42.12 47.26
C ALA A 164 21.25 43.15 48.40
N ILE A 165 22.45 43.62 48.65
CA ILE A 165 22.75 44.56 49.69
C ILE A 165 23.33 45.81 49.03
N PRO A 166 22.53 46.87 48.81
CA PRO A 166 23.02 48.12 48.27
C PRO A 166 23.65 48.95 49.40
N SER A 167 24.79 49.53 49.15
CA SER A 167 25.50 50.43 50.06
C SER A 167 25.84 51.75 49.36
N VAL A 168 25.66 52.92 50.07
CA VAL A 168 26.00 54.22 49.52
C VAL A 168 27.46 54.49 49.85
N ASN A 169 28.24 54.89 48.85
CA ASN A 169 29.65 55.24 48.97
C ASN A 169 29.78 56.72 49.39
N GLY A 170 30.97 57.10 49.90
CA GLY A 170 31.25 58.45 50.30
C GLY A 170 31.25 59.53 49.18
N ASP A 171 31.26 59.07 47.91
CA ASP A 171 31.18 59.90 46.71
C ASP A 171 29.73 60.02 46.21
N GLY A 172 28.75 59.50 46.98
CA GLY A 172 27.31 59.54 46.60
C GLY A 172 26.83 58.48 45.61
N THR A 173 27.68 57.58 45.15
CA THR A 173 27.33 56.41 44.28
C THR A 173 26.90 55.26 45.15
N VAL A 174 26.29 54.21 44.46
CA VAL A 174 25.81 52.96 45.10
C VAL A 174 26.66 51.77 44.64
N SER A 175 27.19 51.02 45.59
CA SER A 175 27.78 49.71 45.36
C SER A 175 26.79 48.62 45.76
N ILE A 176 26.60 47.60 44.90
CA ILE A 176 25.68 46.55 45.16
C ILE A 176 26.44 45.24 45.39
N LYS A 177 26.20 44.65 46.55
CA LYS A 177 26.70 43.32 46.87
C LYS A 177 25.55 42.29 46.71
N ILE A 178 25.69 41.37 45.75
CA ILE A 178 24.73 40.31 45.52
C ILE A 178 25.31 39.03 46.14
N VAL A 179 24.61 38.49 47.12
CA VAL A 179 24.97 37.24 47.78
C VAL A 179 24.07 36.17 47.23
N VAL A 180 24.66 35.12 46.65
CA VAL A 180 23.97 33.96 46.07
C VAL A 180 24.55 32.69 46.67
N GLU A 181 23.76 31.60 46.60
CA GLU A 181 24.21 30.26 46.95
C GLU A 181 23.94 29.37 45.74
N GLU A 182 25.02 28.85 45.12
CA GLU A 182 24.89 27.93 43.98
C GLU A 182 24.30 26.59 44.42
N ASN A 183 23.48 25.95 43.54
CA ASN A 183 23.04 24.60 43.74
C ASN A 183 24.22 23.61 43.81
N ILE A 184 24.00 22.43 44.35
CA ILE A 184 25.01 21.35 44.42
C ILE A 184 25.49 21.02 42.99
N PRO A 185 26.83 20.90 42.76
CA PRO A 185 27.35 20.57 41.44
C PRO A 185 26.94 19.13 41.04
N VAL A 186 26.53 18.97 39.79
CA VAL A 186 26.19 17.63 39.22
C VAL A 186 27.47 16.81 39.13
N LYS A 187 27.51 15.67 39.83
CA LYS A 187 28.58 14.68 39.76
C LYS A 187 28.41 13.72 38.59
N ASP A 188 27.24 13.10 38.53
CA ASP A 188 26.88 12.12 37.49
C ASP A 188 25.36 11.98 37.32
N PHE A 189 24.95 11.31 36.25
CA PHE A 189 23.56 10.89 36.02
C PHE A 189 23.49 9.38 36.00
N THR A 190 22.49 8.79 36.68
CA THR A 190 22.14 7.37 36.59
C THR A 190 20.76 7.24 35.97
N ILE A 191 20.60 6.30 35.07
CA ILE A 191 19.34 6.06 34.38
C ILE A 191 18.88 4.64 34.72
N GLU A 192 17.64 4.53 35.14
CA GLU A 192 17.02 3.26 35.50
C GLU A 192 15.67 3.07 34.76
N GLY A 193 15.35 1.82 34.41
CA GLY A 193 14.07 1.44 33.81
C GLY A 193 14.00 1.54 32.28
N ASN A 194 15.06 2.00 31.60
CA ASN A 194 15.16 2.01 30.16
C ASN A 194 15.61 0.64 29.61
N THR A 195 14.86 0.08 28.67
CA THR A 195 15.20 -1.19 28.02
C THR A 195 15.22 -1.09 26.50
N VAL A 196 14.38 -0.24 25.91
CA VAL A 196 14.23 -0.10 24.44
C VAL A 196 15.10 1.01 23.85
N ILE A 197 15.57 1.94 24.68
CA ILE A 197 16.52 2.98 24.28
C ILE A 197 17.83 2.80 25.04
N PRO A 198 18.98 2.80 24.33
CA PRO A 198 20.29 2.68 25.00
C PRO A 198 20.51 3.81 26.01
N THR A 199 21.08 3.46 27.17
CA THR A 199 21.39 4.43 28.22
C THR A 199 22.28 5.57 27.72
N GLU A 200 23.18 5.30 26.78
CA GLU A 200 24.09 6.29 26.19
C GLU A 200 23.34 7.39 25.43
N ASP A 201 22.26 7.02 24.68
CA ASP A 201 21.41 7.97 23.95
C ASP A 201 20.66 8.90 24.93
N ILE A 202 20.22 8.36 26.07
CA ILE A 202 19.53 9.12 27.12
C ILE A 202 20.53 10.04 27.84
N LEU A 203 21.71 9.53 28.22
CA LEU A 203 22.75 10.32 28.84
C LEU A 203 23.24 11.49 27.96
N ALA A 204 23.16 11.32 26.63
CA ALA A 204 23.53 12.39 25.70
C ALA A 204 22.66 13.65 25.86
N THR A 205 21.43 13.55 26.35
CA THR A 205 20.56 14.71 26.61
C THR A 205 21.04 15.58 27.78
N PHE A 206 21.86 15.04 28.68
CA PHE A 206 22.45 15.73 29.83
C PHE A 206 23.87 16.25 29.57
N ASN A 207 24.35 16.19 28.32
CA ASN A 207 25.67 16.64 27.95
C ASN A 207 25.91 18.13 28.36
N GLY A 208 27.07 18.37 28.96
CA GLY A 208 27.47 19.69 29.39
C GLY A 208 26.93 20.16 30.76
N MET A 209 26.15 19.33 31.46
CA MET A 209 25.65 19.62 32.80
C MET A 209 26.60 19.10 33.90
N LYS A 210 27.38 18.05 33.63
CA LYS A 210 28.30 17.45 34.59
C LYS A 210 29.38 18.45 35.03
N GLY A 211 29.61 18.56 36.32
CA GLY A 211 30.56 19.48 36.92
C GLY A 211 30.06 20.92 37.10
N LYS A 212 28.83 21.22 36.67
CA LYS A 212 28.15 22.52 36.88
C LYS A 212 27.13 22.42 38.00
N PRO A 213 26.69 23.55 38.61
CA PRO A 213 25.59 23.53 39.55
C PRO A 213 24.32 22.94 38.90
N GLN A 214 23.55 22.16 39.66
CA GLN A 214 22.27 21.63 39.21
C GLN A 214 21.40 22.76 38.70
N ASN A 215 20.81 22.53 37.52
CA ASN A 215 19.93 23.48 36.87
C ASN A 215 18.61 22.82 36.51
N ILE A 216 17.56 23.13 37.27
CA ILE A 216 16.24 22.57 37.12
C ILE A 216 15.68 22.82 35.71
N SER A 217 15.91 24.00 35.14
CA SER A 217 15.43 24.33 33.80
C SER A 217 16.08 23.48 32.72
N LEU A 218 17.39 23.24 32.80
CA LEU A 218 18.12 22.37 31.86
C LEU A 218 17.76 20.91 32.05
N ILE A 219 17.54 20.47 33.29
CA ILE A 219 17.07 19.09 33.57
C ILE A 219 15.67 18.86 32.96
N ASN A 220 14.75 19.82 33.10
CA ASN A 220 13.42 19.73 32.48
C ASN A 220 13.48 19.71 30.94
N GLN A 221 14.39 20.46 30.35
CA GLN A 221 14.64 20.40 28.90
C GLN A 221 15.16 19.02 28.46
N ALA A 222 16.08 18.43 29.23
CA ALA A 222 16.58 17.09 28.96
C ALA A 222 15.48 16.03 29.11
N ILE A 223 14.60 16.16 30.11
CA ILE A 223 13.43 15.28 30.27
C ILE A 223 12.51 15.38 29.06
N ALA A 224 12.23 16.57 28.57
CA ALA A 224 11.43 16.74 27.35
C ALA A 224 12.12 16.10 26.12
N GLN A 225 13.44 16.25 25.98
CA GLN A 225 14.20 15.58 24.91
C GLN A 225 14.15 14.06 25.03
N ILE A 226 14.17 13.50 26.24
CA ILE A 226 14.02 12.06 26.47
C ILE A 226 12.62 11.60 26.03
N GLN A 227 11.56 12.34 26.38
CA GLN A 227 10.20 12.03 25.96
C GLN A 227 10.05 12.08 24.42
N ASP A 228 10.63 13.09 23.78
CA ASP A 228 10.66 13.22 22.33
C ASP A 228 11.42 12.05 21.67
N LEU A 229 12.52 11.61 22.27
CA LEU A 229 13.30 10.47 21.80
C LEU A 229 12.48 9.18 21.83
N TYR A 230 11.76 8.91 22.93
CA TYR A 230 10.85 7.76 23.06
C TYR A 230 9.68 7.86 22.08
N SER A 231 9.02 9.01 22.00
CA SER A 231 7.86 9.25 21.15
C SER A 231 8.20 9.11 19.66
N SER A 232 9.36 9.60 19.23
CA SER A 232 9.83 9.50 17.84
C SER A 232 10.03 8.05 17.38
N LYS A 233 10.32 7.13 18.32
CA LYS A 233 10.43 5.69 18.07
C LYS A 233 9.11 4.95 18.28
N GLY A 234 8.01 5.65 18.62
CA GLY A 234 6.68 5.08 18.83
C GLY A 234 6.34 4.69 20.27
N TYR A 235 7.24 4.88 21.23
CA TYR A 235 7.02 4.54 22.64
C TYR A 235 6.32 5.68 23.40
N ILE A 236 5.10 5.99 23.02
CA ILE A 236 4.35 7.16 23.49
C ILE A 236 3.89 7.09 24.96
N LEU A 237 3.91 5.90 25.57
CA LEU A 237 3.57 5.70 26.98
C LEU A 237 4.81 5.76 27.90
N ALA A 238 6.00 5.84 27.30
CA ALA A 238 7.22 6.00 28.08
C ALA A 238 7.26 7.40 28.69
N ARG A 239 7.63 7.47 29.97
CA ARG A 239 7.75 8.70 30.71
C ARG A 239 8.90 8.66 31.70
N VAL A 240 9.45 9.81 32.00
CA VAL A 240 10.30 9.98 33.18
C VAL A 240 9.38 10.04 34.40
N ASP A 241 9.49 9.05 35.26
CA ASP A 241 8.64 8.88 36.44
C ASP A 241 9.12 9.77 37.59
N SER A 242 10.41 9.76 37.87
CA SER A 242 11.01 10.58 38.91
C SER A 242 12.44 10.99 38.56
N VAL A 243 12.82 12.13 39.08
CA VAL A 243 14.20 12.59 39.08
C VAL A 243 14.54 12.93 40.54
N THR A 244 15.50 12.24 41.12
CA THR A 244 15.95 12.44 42.49
C THR A 244 17.45 12.75 42.51
N ASP A 245 17.83 13.62 43.41
CA ASP A 245 19.21 13.99 43.63
C ASP A 245 19.74 13.38 44.91
N ASP A 246 20.93 12.84 44.87
CA ASP A 246 21.66 12.38 46.02
C ASP A 246 22.53 13.48 46.64
N PRO A 247 22.80 13.45 47.95
CA PRO A 247 23.62 14.43 48.61
C PRO A 247 25.06 14.55 48.05
N ASP A 248 25.50 13.56 47.29
CA ASP A 248 26.83 13.58 46.66
C ASP A 248 26.83 14.26 45.27
N GLY A 249 25.67 14.74 44.78
CA GLY A 249 25.50 15.40 43.50
C GLY A 249 25.17 14.47 42.35
N THR A 250 24.90 13.18 42.59
CA THR A 250 24.40 12.26 41.56
C THR A 250 22.91 12.45 41.37
N ILE A 251 22.47 12.54 40.11
CA ILE A 251 21.05 12.68 39.75
C ILE A 251 20.55 11.35 39.18
N ASN A 252 19.53 10.76 39.83
CA ASN A 252 18.92 9.51 39.43
C ASN A 252 17.66 9.79 38.66
N VAL A 253 17.59 9.31 37.42
CA VAL A 253 16.45 9.44 36.52
C VAL A 253 15.79 8.06 36.36
N SER A 254 14.57 7.93 36.84
CA SER A 254 13.76 6.72 36.70
C SER A 254 12.79 6.87 35.53
N ILE A 255 12.80 5.88 34.64
CA ILE A 255 11.96 5.84 33.43
C ILE A 255 11.02 4.66 33.54
N LYS A 256 9.75 4.89 33.17
CA LYS A 256 8.74 3.87 32.99
C LYS A 256 8.35 3.83 31.52
N GLU A 257 8.58 2.69 30.88
CA GLU A 257 8.42 2.55 29.42
C GLU A 257 6.99 2.19 28.99
N GLY A 258 6.08 1.86 29.92
CA GLY A 258 4.68 1.53 29.64
C GLY A 258 4.54 0.11 29.10
N ILE A 259 4.53 -0.89 29.97
CA ILE A 259 4.36 -2.31 29.66
C ILE A 259 2.88 -2.60 29.42
N ILE A 260 2.58 -3.46 28.45
CA ILE A 260 1.24 -3.97 28.18
C ILE A 260 0.95 -5.13 29.14
N ASP A 261 -0.10 -5.02 29.95
CA ASP A 261 -0.56 -6.10 30.80
C ASP A 261 -1.49 -7.05 30.05
N LYS A 262 -2.58 -6.51 29.47
CA LYS A 262 -3.60 -7.30 28.77
C LYS A 262 -3.96 -6.68 27.43
N ILE A 263 -4.39 -7.54 26.49
CA ILE A 263 -5.01 -7.13 25.25
C ILE A 263 -6.41 -7.74 25.20
N MET A 264 -7.42 -6.87 25.18
CA MET A 264 -8.81 -7.24 25.11
C MET A 264 -9.36 -6.95 23.70
N ILE A 265 -10.32 -7.77 23.26
CA ILE A 265 -10.95 -7.63 21.94
C ILE A 265 -12.45 -7.49 22.19
N GLU A 266 -13.05 -6.45 21.63
CA GLU A 266 -14.47 -6.15 21.79
C GLU A 266 -15.13 -5.85 20.44
N GLY A 267 -16.41 -6.20 20.28
CA GLY A 267 -17.25 -5.86 19.13
C GLY A 267 -17.20 -6.85 17.97
N ASN A 268 -16.47 -7.96 18.09
CA ASN A 268 -16.41 -9.02 17.08
C ASN A 268 -17.51 -10.07 17.30
N GLU A 269 -18.74 -9.77 16.87
CA GLU A 269 -19.90 -10.66 17.05
C GLU A 269 -19.83 -11.95 16.22
N LYS A 270 -19.40 -11.86 14.96
CA LYS A 270 -19.30 -12.97 14.01
C LYS A 270 -17.89 -13.52 13.92
N THR A 271 -16.90 -12.62 13.89
CA THR A 271 -15.49 -12.98 13.76
C THR A 271 -14.99 -13.60 15.05
N LYS A 272 -14.27 -14.72 14.93
CA LYS A 272 -13.75 -15.42 16.11
C LYS A 272 -12.58 -14.67 16.72
N ASP A 273 -12.49 -14.64 18.07
CA ASP A 273 -11.44 -13.92 18.82
C ASP A 273 -10.04 -14.32 18.37
N TYR A 274 -9.77 -15.62 18.19
CA TYR A 274 -8.46 -16.09 17.74
C TYR A 274 -8.09 -15.63 16.32
N ILE A 275 -9.09 -15.22 15.49
CA ILE A 275 -8.86 -14.64 14.16
C ILE A 275 -8.39 -13.21 14.30
N VAL A 276 -8.97 -12.45 15.21
CA VAL A 276 -8.52 -11.09 15.54
C VAL A 276 -7.13 -11.17 16.16
N ALA A 277 -6.98 -11.97 17.22
CA ALA A 277 -5.72 -12.11 17.95
C ALA A 277 -4.52 -12.48 17.07
N ARG A 278 -4.67 -13.41 16.11
CA ARG A 278 -3.57 -13.78 15.22
C ARG A 278 -3.12 -12.67 14.26
N ASN A 279 -3.93 -11.64 14.04
CA ASN A 279 -3.58 -10.48 13.23
C ASN A 279 -2.88 -9.39 14.05
N ILE A 280 -2.82 -9.54 15.36
CA ILE A 280 -2.16 -8.66 16.31
C ILE A 280 -0.79 -9.25 16.60
N LEU A 281 0.28 -8.48 16.36
CA LEU A 281 1.67 -8.83 16.67
C LEU A 281 2.06 -8.39 18.06
N THR A 282 1.33 -7.42 18.60
CA THR A 282 1.52 -6.93 19.95
C THR A 282 1.07 -8.01 20.93
N GLU A 283 1.92 -8.30 21.92
CA GLU A 283 1.65 -9.32 22.92
C GLU A 283 1.71 -8.73 24.35
N PRO A 284 0.96 -9.27 25.32
CA PRO A 284 1.14 -8.94 26.72
C PRO A 284 2.59 -9.11 27.17
N GLY A 285 3.09 -8.20 27.99
CA GLY A 285 4.48 -8.14 28.46
C GLY A 285 5.41 -7.35 27.57
N MET A 286 5.00 -6.95 26.37
CA MET A 286 5.77 -6.03 25.51
C MET A 286 5.64 -4.60 26.02
N ILE A 287 6.63 -3.77 25.69
CA ILE A 287 6.54 -2.33 25.85
C ILE A 287 5.66 -1.79 24.75
N TYR A 288 4.69 -0.93 25.10
CA TYR A 288 3.77 -0.35 24.15
C TYR A 288 4.50 0.42 23.04
N ASN A 289 4.22 0.05 21.79
CA ASN A 289 4.74 0.76 20.63
C ASN A 289 3.60 1.11 19.67
N GLU A 290 3.36 2.40 19.49
CA GLU A 290 2.33 2.95 18.63
C GLU A 290 2.45 2.51 17.16
N ASN A 291 3.68 2.38 16.65
CA ASN A 291 3.91 1.96 15.27
C ASN A 291 3.53 0.50 15.07
N LEU A 292 3.80 -0.37 16.07
CA LEU A 292 3.40 -1.76 16.03
C LEU A 292 1.88 -1.92 16.10
N ILE A 293 1.22 -1.17 17.00
CA ILE A 293 -0.25 -1.16 17.09
C ILE A 293 -0.87 -0.66 15.78
N LYS A 294 -0.32 0.38 15.14
CA LYS A 294 -0.80 0.83 13.82
C LYS A 294 -0.69 -0.27 12.77
N GLU A 295 0.42 -1.01 12.76
CA GLU A 295 0.57 -2.16 11.87
C GLU A 295 -0.49 -3.23 12.13
N ASP A 296 -0.77 -3.54 13.41
CA ASP A 296 -1.80 -4.50 13.79
C ASP A 296 -3.19 -4.06 13.32
N LEU A 297 -3.55 -2.79 13.49
CA LEU A 297 -4.83 -2.25 13.01
C LEU A 297 -4.92 -2.34 11.48
N VAL A 298 -3.85 -1.98 10.74
CA VAL A 298 -3.81 -2.12 9.27
C VAL A 298 -4.02 -3.57 8.85
N ARG A 299 -3.41 -4.54 9.55
CA ARG A 299 -3.61 -5.97 9.29
C ARG A 299 -5.04 -6.42 9.52
N LEU A 300 -5.68 -5.90 10.55
CA LEU A 300 -7.10 -6.16 10.80
C LEU A 300 -7.99 -5.58 9.71
N TYR A 301 -7.76 -4.34 9.27
CA TYR A 301 -8.48 -3.75 8.14
C TYR A 301 -8.30 -4.53 6.83
N ALA A 302 -7.09 -5.05 6.59
CA ALA A 302 -6.79 -5.86 5.41
C ALA A 302 -7.62 -7.15 5.31
N THR A 303 -8.23 -7.61 6.40
CA THR A 303 -9.16 -8.75 6.40
C THR A 303 -10.48 -8.45 5.69
N GLN A 304 -10.83 -7.19 5.49
CA GLN A 304 -12.11 -6.73 4.93
C GLN A 304 -13.35 -7.20 5.72
N ALA A 305 -13.16 -7.63 6.97
CA ALA A 305 -14.24 -8.03 7.85
C ALA A 305 -14.76 -6.89 8.72
N PHE A 306 -13.99 -5.81 8.83
CA PHE A 306 -14.23 -4.73 9.77
C PHE A 306 -14.44 -3.39 9.07
N LYS A 307 -15.44 -2.65 9.53
CA LYS A 307 -15.74 -1.29 9.07
C LYS A 307 -14.85 -0.27 9.80
N ASP A 308 -14.63 -0.53 11.11
CA ASP A 308 -13.79 0.30 11.94
C ASP A 308 -13.05 -0.56 12.97
N VAL A 309 -11.79 -0.18 13.26
CA VAL A 309 -10.96 -0.81 14.28
C VAL A 309 -10.23 0.29 15.02
N THR A 310 -10.53 0.45 16.29
CA THR A 310 -9.93 1.46 17.16
C THR A 310 -9.27 0.80 18.36
N ARG A 311 -8.42 1.53 19.07
CA ARG A 311 -7.83 1.10 20.32
C ARG A 311 -8.18 2.06 21.45
N GLU A 312 -8.34 1.52 22.63
CA GLU A 312 -8.33 2.25 23.89
C GLU A 312 -7.17 1.77 24.74
N ILE A 313 -6.60 2.67 25.53
CA ILE A 313 -5.48 2.41 26.42
C ILE A 313 -5.89 2.88 27.79
N GLU A 314 -5.90 1.99 28.75
CA GLU A 314 -6.26 2.28 30.13
C GLU A 314 -5.14 1.78 31.06
N PRO A 315 -4.87 2.46 32.18
CA PRO A 315 -3.96 1.91 33.20
C PRO A 315 -4.49 0.57 33.70
N SER A 316 -3.60 -0.42 33.83
CA SER A 316 -4.01 -1.73 34.41
C SER A 316 -4.36 -1.59 35.88
N GLU A 317 -5.47 -2.23 36.29
CA GLU A 317 -5.88 -2.32 37.69
C GLU A 317 -5.03 -3.38 38.46
N ASP A 318 -4.49 -4.37 37.74
CA ASP A 318 -3.81 -5.52 38.35
C ASP A 318 -2.30 -5.29 38.49
N VAL A 319 -1.68 -4.57 37.58
CA VAL A 319 -0.22 -4.38 37.52
C VAL A 319 0.13 -2.88 37.54
N PRO A 320 0.80 -2.39 38.59
CA PRO A 320 1.24 -1.00 38.62
C PRO A 320 2.12 -0.64 37.41
N ASP A 321 1.90 0.54 36.85
CA ASP A 321 2.65 1.09 35.72
C ASP A 321 2.55 0.30 34.40
N ALA A 322 1.60 -0.64 34.31
CA ALA A 322 1.23 -1.33 33.10
C ALA A 322 -0.08 -0.78 32.52
N TYR A 323 -0.36 -1.12 31.27
CA TYR A 323 -1.53 -0.65 30.54
C TYR A 323 -2.29 -1.80 29.90
N ASP A 324 -3.61 -1.74 29.99
CA ASP A 324 -4.53 -2.61 29.28
C ASP A 324 -4.89 -1.97 27.93
N ILE A 325 -4.85 -2.76 26.86
CA ILE A 325 -5.20 -2.32 25.51
C ILE A 325 -6.48 -3.00 25.08
N THR A 326 -7.52 -2.23 24.80
CA THR A 326 -8.77 -2.74 24.26
C THR A 326 -8.84 -2.42 22.76
N ILE A 327 -8.85 -3.45 21.91
CA ILE A 327 -9.08 -3.34 20.47
C ILE A 327 -10.59 -3.38 20.25
N LYS A 328 -11.18 -2.23 19.91
CA LYS A 328 -12.61 -2.12 19.61
C LYS A 328 -12.84 -2.29 18.12
N ILE A 329 -13.69 -3.22 17.76
CA ILE A 329 -13.97 -3.64 16.39
C ILE A 329 -15.44 -3.34 16.07
N GLN A 330 -15.67 -2.72 14.92
CA GLN A 330 -16.96 -2.64 14.31
C GLN A 330 -16.99 -3.53 13.06
N GLU A 331 -17.74 -4.63 13.11
CA GLU A 331 -17.90 -5.51 11.96
C GLU A 331 -18.72 -4.88 10.84
N GLN A 332 -18.41 -5.23 9.60
CA GLN A 332 -19.19 -4.84 8.43
C GLN A 332 -19.95 -6.03 7.84
N ARG A 333 -20.84 -5.73 6.89
CA ARG A 333 -21.45 -6.77 6.07
C ARG A 333 -20.40 -7.30 5.10
N THR A 334 -20.06 -8.58 5.20
CA THR A 334 -19.03 -9.24 4.44
C THR A 334 -19.57 -10.04 3.25
N ALA A 335 -20.89 -10.27 3.23
CA ALA A 335 -21.57 -10.86 2.08
C ALA A 335 -21.91 -9.79 1.05
N SER A 336 -21.61 -10.07 -0.23
CA SER A 336 -21.88 -9.18 -1.33
C SER A 336 -22.41 -9.94 -2.54
N ILE A 337 -23.20 -9.26 -3.35
CA ILE A 337 -23.68 -9.72 -4.65
C ILE A 337 -23.24 -8.71 -5.68
N SER A 338 -22.51 -9.17 -6.68
CA SER A 338 -22.08 -8.37 -7.82
C SER A 338 -22.84 -8.80 -9.09
N VAL A 339 -23.24 -7.83 -9.89
CA VAL A 339 -23.82 -8.04 -11.21
C VAL A 339 -23.06 -7.15 -12.18
N GLY A 340 -22.54 -7.74 -13.24
CA GLY A 340 -21.77 -7.05 -14.24
C GLY A 340 -22.23 -7.41 -15.65
N GLY A 341 -21.79 -6.61 -16.60
CA GLY A 341 -21.99 -6.90 -18.02
C GLY A 341 -21.07 -6.02 -18.84
N GLY A 342 -20.68 -6.51 -20.00
CA GLY A 342 -19.72 -5.81 -20.82
C GLY A 342 -19.58 -6.36 -22.22
N LEU A 343 -18.62 -5.83 -22.93
CA LEU A 343 -18.22 -6.26 -24.25
C LEU A 343 -16.75 -6.64 -24.23
N ASP A 344 -16.45 -7.86 -24.60
CA ASP A 344 -15.09 -8.38 -24.69
C ASP A 344 -14.91 -9.12 -26.01
N THR A 345 -13.74 -9.02 -26.63
CA THR A 345 -13.47 -9.64 -27.94
C THR A 345 -13.61 -11.17 -27.90
N VAL A 346 -13.29 -11.77 -26.77
CA VAL A 346 -13.25 -13.22 -26.56
C VAL A 346 -14.61 -13.76 -26.13
N THR A 347 -15.26 -13.08 -25.22
CA THR A 347 -16.48 -13.51 -24.56
C THR A 347 -17.74 -13.00 -25.26
N GLY A 348 -17.59 -11.96 -26.05
CA GLY A 348 -18.71 -11.30 -26.71
C GLY A 348 -19.39 -10.25 -25.84
N LEU A 349 -20.64 -9.99 -26.10
CA LEU A 349 -21.52 -9.31 -25.17
C LEU A 349 -21.82 -10.29 -24.03
N PHE A 350 -21.46 -9.93 -22.80
CA PHE A 350 -21.61 -10.83 -21.67
C PHE A 350 -22.34 -10.21 -20.50
N GLY A 351 -22.97 -11.07 -19.72
CA GLY A 351 -23.46 -10.78 -18.38
C GLY A 351 -22.75 -11.67 -17.36
N SER A 352 -22.45 -11.12 -16.19
CA SER A 352 -21.84 -11.85 -15.07
C SER A 352 -22.61 -11.61 -13.78
N MET A 353 -22.59 -12.58 -12.91
CA MET A 353 -23.12 -12.51 -11.56
C MET A 353 -22.14 -13.16 -10.60
N GLY A 354 -21.92 -12.51 -9.46
CA GLY A 354 -21.06 -13.03 -8.40
C GLY A 354 -21.76 -12.93 -7.05
N ILE A 355 -21.47 -13.90 -6.19
CA ILE A 355 -21.83 -13.87 -4.77
C ILE A 355 -20.55 -14.18 -4.01
N SER A 356 -20.21 -13.37 -3.03
CA SER A 356 -19.05 -13.61 -2.18
C SER A 356 -19.36 -13.35 -0.71
N GLU A 357 -18.65 -14.05 0.16
CA GLU A 357 -18.63 -13.88 1.60
C GLU A 357 -17.16 -13.80 2.05
N ASN A 358 -16.73 -12.64 2.54
CA ASN A 358 -15.33 -12.37 2.92
C ASN A 358 -15.00 -12.78 4.35
N ASN A 359 -16.01 -13.06 5.16
CA ASN A 359 -15.84 -13.55 6.54
C ASN A 359 -16.56 -14.89 6.74
N PHE A 360 -16.31 -15.84 5.83
CA PHE A 360 -16.94 -17.14 5.85
C PHE A 360 -16.65 -17.86 7.18
N ARG A 361 -17.72 -18.25 7.89
CA ARG A 361 -17.69 -18.86 9.23
C ARG A 361 -17.05 -17.99 10.33
N GLY A 362 -16.91 -16.68 10.13
CA GLY A 362 -16.24 -15.78 11.08
C GLY A 362 -14.72 -15.98 11.14
N ARG A 363 -14.09 -16.40 10.04
CA ARG A 363 -12.66 -16.73 10.00
C ARG A 363 -11.85 -15.82 9.08
N CYS A 364 -12.46 -14.75 8.53
CA CYS A 364 -11.87 -13.91 7.49
C CYS A 364 -11.38 -14.74 6.29
N GLU A 365 -12.11 -15.82 6.00
CA GLU A 365 -11.92 -16.67 4.82
C GLU A 365 -12.93 -16.21 3.76
N ARG A 366 -12.53 -16.21 2.48
CA ARG A 366 -13.41 -15.82 1.39
C ARG A 366 -13.98 -17.04 0.69
N LEU A 367 -15.29 -17.07 0.50
CA LEU A 367 -15.97 -18.01 -0.36
C LEU A 367 -16.70 -17.22 -1.44
N SER A 368 -16.43 -17.48 -2.73
CA SER A 368 -17.08 -16.79 -3.83
C SER A 368 -17.55 -17.76 -4.91
N LEU A 369 -18.71 -17.47 -5.49
CA LEU A 369 -19.28 -18.14 -6.65
C LEU A 369 -19.51 -17.08 -7.72
N THR A 370 -18.89 -17.26 -8.89
CA THR A 370 -19.07 -16.38 -10.04
C THR A 370 -19.58 -17.16 -11.23
N GLY A 371 -20.44 -16.52 -12.01
CA GLY A 371 -20.96 -17.04 -13.26
C GLY A 371 -20.90 -15.98 -14.35
N LEU A 372 -20.63 -16.39 -15.59
CA LEU A 372 -20.60 -15.53 -16.76
C LEU A 372 -21.23 -16.25 -17.93
N VAL A 373 -22.05 -15.51 -18.69
CA VAL A 373 -22.63 -15.96 -19.94
C VAL A 373 -22.40 -14.87 -20.99
N GLY A 374 -21.74 -15.25 -22.09
CA GLY A 374 -21.43 -14.36 -23.21
C GLY A 374 -21.92 -14.93 -24.55
N THR A 375 -22.07 -14.05 -25.54
CA THR A 375 -22.55 -14.43 -26.88
C THR A 375 -21.49 -15.17 -27.70
N GLY A 376 -20.24 -15.23 -27.24
CA GLY A 376 -19.13 -15.77 -28.02
C GLY A 376 -18.35 -14.67 -28.75
N VAL A 377 -17.45 -15.05 -29.63
CA VAL A 377 -16.49 -14.12 -30.28
C VAL A 377 -17.20 -13.04 -31.07
N ILE A 378 -16.84 -11.80 -30.81
CA ILE A 378 -17.27 -10.65 -31.64
C ILE A 378 -16.28 -10.48 -32.80
N LEU A 379 -16.73 -9.84 -33.88
CA LEU A 379 -15.92 -9.46 -35.04
C LEU A 379 -15.72 -10.58 -36.07
N ASN A 380 -16.67 -11.52 -36.21
CA ASN A 380 -16.70 -12.55 -37.25
C ASN A 380 -15.33 -13.22 -37.51
N ASP A 381 -14.77 -13.80 -36.48
CA ASP A 381 -13.56 -14.58 -36.63
C ASP A 381 -13.94 -15.96 -37.21
N SER A 382 -13.72 -16.13 -38.52
CA SER A 382 -14.04 -17.39 -39.22
C SER A 382 -13.22 -18.58 -38.74
N SER A 383 -12.24 -18.39 -37.89
CA SER A 383 -11.45 -19.47 -37.30
C SER A 383 -12.04 -19.99 -35.99
N VAL A 384 -12.94 -19.26 -35.37
CA VAL A 384 -13.58 -19.65 -34.13
C VAL A 384 -15.04 -20.01 -34.40
N LYS A 385 -15.50 -21.13 -33.83
CA LYS A 385 -16.91 -21.52 -33.92
C LYS A 385 -17.73 -20.52 -33.08
N ASP A 386 -18.78 -19.97 -33.69
CA ASP A 386 -19.78 -19.21 -32.99
C ASP A 386 -20.50 -20.13 -31.97
N HIS A 387 -20.23 -19.88 -30.71
CA HIS A 387 -20.73 -20.69 -29.59
C HIS A 387 -20.81 -19.80 -28.35
N MET A 388 -21.87 -19.95 -27.58
CA MET A 388 -22.03 -19.25 -26.31
C MET A 388 -20.84 -19.53 -25.40
N ASN A 389 -20.37 -18.49 -24.72
CA ASN A 389 -19.32 -18.62 -23.71
C ASN A 389 -19.98 -18.70 -22.34
N ILE A 390 -19.88 -19.85 -21.68
CA ILE A 390 -20.43 -20.08 -20.34
C ILE A 390 -19.26 -20.39 -19.41
N GLN A 391 -19.19 -19.65 -18.33
CA GLN A 391 -18.16 -19.87 -17.29
C GLN A 391 -18.80 -19.86 -15.90
N ALA A 392 -18.32 -20.71 -15.03
CA ALA A 392 -18.69 -20.74 -13.62
C ALA A 392 -17.44 -21.07 -12.80
N GLU A 393 -17.26 -20.38 -11.69
CA GLU A 393 -16.15 -20.63 -10.77
C GLU A 393 -16.63 -20.51 -9.32
N LEU A 394 -16.27 -21.51 -8.51
CA LEU A 394 -16.39 -21.50 -7.07
C LEU A 394 -14.98 -21.42 -6.49
N SER A 395 -14.69 -20.40 -5.75
CA SER A 395 -13.38 -20.24 -5.11
C SER A 395 -13.49 -20.08 -3.59
N TYR A 396 -12.52 -20.67 -2.90
CA TYR A 396 -12.35 -20.56 -1.46
C TYR A 396 -10.92 -20.12 -1.16
N PHE A 397 -10.78 -19.00 -0.48
CA PHE A 397 -9.51 -18.43 -0.11
C PHE A 397 -9.37 -18.37 1.40
N LYS A 398 -8.23 -18.88 1.91
CA LYS A 398 -7.85 -18.85 3.32
C LYS A 398 -6.52 -18.12 3.46
N PRO A 399 -6.51 -16.88 4.02
CA PRO A 399 -5.31 -16.03 4.06
C PRO A 399 -4.21 -16.57 4.98
N TYR A 400 -4.58 -17.33 6.02
CA TYR A 400 -3.65 -17.88 7.00
C TYR A 400 -3.82 -19.40 7.03
N PHE A 401 -3.11 -20.10 6.15
CA PHE A 401 -3.25 -21.55 6.07
C PHE A 401 -2.45 -22.27 7.15
N TYR A 402 -1.16 -21.95 7.25
CA TYR A 402 -0.24 -22.55 8.23
C TYR A 402 0.37 -21.48 9.16
N ASN A 403 0.75 -20.35 8.59
CA ASN A 403 1.28 -19.19 9.30
C ASN A 403 0.80 -17.89 8.62
N ALA A 404 1.23 -16.74 9.13
CA ALA A 404 0.84 -15.43 8.62
C ALA A 404 1.29 -15.17 7.17
N ASP A 405 2.33 -15.83 6.71
CA ASP A 405 2.93 -15.64 5.39
C ASP A 405 2.41 -16.65 4.35
N THR A 406 1.53 -17.58 4.75
CA THR A 406 1.07 -18.66 3.86
C THR A 406 -0.44 -18.60 3.67
N SER A 407 -0.89 -18.54 2.42
CA SER A 407 -2.30 -18.59 2.05
C SER A 407 -2.63 -19.84 1.24
N LEU A 408 -3.89 -20.26 1.29
CA LEU A 408 -4.45 -21.35 0.50
C LEU A 408 -5.58 -20.80 -0.37
N ASN A 409 -5.54 -21.11 -1.67
CA ASN A 409 -6.63 -20.86 -2.59
C ASN A 409 -7.07 -22.19 -3.19
N THR A 410 -8.37 -22.44 -3.19
CA THR A 410 -8.98 -23.61 -3.84
C THR A 410 -10.04 -23.12 -4.79
N ARG A 411 -10.01 -23.57 -6.05
CA ARG A 411 -11.01 -23.21 -7.04
C ARG A 411 -11.54 -24.45 -7.77
N LEU A 412 -12.83 -24.42 -8.06
CA LEU A 412 -13.50 -25.31 -8.99
C LEU A 412 -14.04 -24.49 -10.13
N PHE A 413 -13.84 -24.94 -11.35
CA PHE A 413 -14.25 -24.17 -12.52
C PHE A 413 -14.93 -25.03 -13.60
N PHE A 414 -15.78 -24.36 -14.35
CA PHE A 414 -16.41 -24.89 -15.55
C PHE A 414 -16.38 -23.84 -16.65
N ARG A 415 -15.99 -24.21 -17.88
CA ARG A 415 -15.96 -23.33 -19.05
C ARG A 415 -16.41 -24.09 -20.27
N ASP A 416 -17.26 -23.47 -21.11
CA ASP A 416 -17.76 -23.98 -22.37
C ASP A 416 -17.76 -22.84 -23.39
N PHE A 417 -16.96 -22.95 -24.46
CA PHE A 417 -16.72 -21.84 -25.39
C PHE A 417 -16.22 -22.33 -26.75
N GLY A 418 -16.31 -21.49 -27.79
CA GLY A 418 -15.64 -21.74 -29.07
C GLY A 418 -14.13 -21.72 -28.92
N SER A 419 -13.41 -22.79 -29.30
CA SER A 419 -11.99 -22.90 -29.13
C SER A 419 -11.21 -21.85 -29.94
N TYR A 420 -10.20 -21.24 -29.33
CA TYR A 420 -9.30 -20.28 -30.00
C TYR A 420 -8.01 -20.93 -30.51
N GLN A 421 -7.64 -22.07 -29.95
CA GLN A 421 -6.49 -22.87 -30.38
C GLN A 421 -6.85 -23.79 -31.52
N VAL A 422 -7.99 -24.47 -31.40
CA VAL A 422 -8.43 -25.47 -32.36
C VAL A 422 -9.51 -24.88 -33.27
N PRO A 423 -9.23 -24.65 -34.56
CA PRO A 423 -10.19 -23.98 -35.45
C PRO A 423 -11.54 -24.69 -35.55
N LEU A 424 -12.61 -23.90 -35.53
CA LEU A 424 -14.02 -24.35 -35.69
C LEU A 424 -14.43 -25.49 -34.74
N ALA A 425 -13.80 -25.59 -33.57
CA ALA A 425 -14.14 -26.54 -32.51
C ALA A 425 -14.83 -25.86 -31.33
N VAL A 426 -15.50 -26.64 -30.52
CA VAL A 426 -16.06 -26.24 -29.22
C VAL A 426 -15.25 -26.93 -28.12
N GLU A 427 -14.89 -26.16 -27.12
CA GLU A 427 -14.05 -26.59 -26.03
C GLU A 427 -14.80 -26.50 -24.72
N ARG A 428 -14.77 -27.58 -23.96
CA ARG A 428 -15.32 -27.66 -22.61
C ARG A 428 -14.23 -28.05 -21.62
N ARG A 429 -14.04 -27.22 -20.60
CA ARG A 429 -13.10 -27.48 -19.54
C ARG A 429 -13.80 -27.47 -18.20
N TYR A 430 -13.47 -28.41 -17.34
CA TYR A 430 -13.89 -28.39 -15.94
C TYR A 430 -12.82 -29.05 -15.08
N GLY A 431 -12.68 -28.54 -13.90
CA GLY A 431 -11.63 -29.00 -13.02
C GLY A 431 -11.60 -28.29 -11.68
N GLY A 432 -10.55 -28.57 -10.95
CA GLY A 432 -10.25 -27.94 -9.69
C GLY A 432 -8.76 -27.77 -9.48
N GLU A 433 -8.39 -26.77 -8.72
CA GLU A 433 -7.01 -26.46 -8.39
C GLU A 433 -6.90 -26.03 -6.92
N VAL A 434 -5.84 -26.45 -6.26
CA VAL A 434 -5.45 -26.04 -4.93
C VAL A 434 -4.08 -25.38 -5.03
N THR A 435 -3.99 -24.13 -4.61
CA THR A 435 -2.75 -23.33 -4.63
C THR A 435 -2.37 -22.93 -3.22
N VAL A 436 -1.14 -23.21 -2.83
CA VAL A 436 -0.50 -22.66 -1.64
C VAL A 436 0.45 -21.56 -2.07
N ALA A 437 0.31 -20.38 -1.50
CA ALA A 437 1.21 -19.24 -1.73
C ALA A 437 1.92 -18.88 -0.42
N HIS A 438 3.23 -18.65 -0.50
CA HIS A 438 4.06 -18.30 0.65
C HIS A 438 4.89 -17.04 0.34
N LYS A 439 4.82 -16.04 1.23
CA LYS A 439 5.65 -14.84 1.16
C LYS A 439 7.07 -15.16 1.57
N LEU A 440 8.04 -14.79 0.73
CA LEU A 440 9.45 -15.12 1.00
C LEU A 440 10.05 -14.12 2.00
N LYS A 441 10.62 -14.62 3.11
CA LYS A 441 11.26 -13.78 4.13
C LYS A 441 12.47 -12.99 3.62
N ILE A 442 13.16 -13.51 2.58
CA ILE A 442 14.32 -12.85 1.96
C ILE A 442 13.91 -11.54 1.28
N ASN A 443 12.73 -11.52 0.69
CA ASN A 443 12.20 -10.34 0.02
C ASN A 443 10.67 -10.32 0.12
N ARG A 444 10.13 -9.37 0.87
CA ARG A 444 8.67 -9.22 1.11
C ARG A 444 7.84 -8.97 -0.16
N HIS A 445 8.49 -8.61 -1.29
CA HIS A 445 7.84 -8.43 -2.59
C HIS A 445 7.82 -9.71 -3.43
N ALA A 446 8.39 -10.82 -2.92
CA ALA A 446 8.47 -12.09 -3.61
C ALA A 446 7.58 -13.12 -2.95
N ASN A 447 6.81 -13.84 -3.76
CA ASN A 447 5.93 -14.93 -3.36
C ASN A 447 6.31 -16.20 -4.13
N ALA A 448 6.39 -17.32 -3.43
CA ALA A 448 6.45 -18.64 -4.03
C ALA A 448 5.07 -19.28 -3.99
N THR A 449 4.62 -19.84 -5.10
CA THR A 449 3.34 -20.57 -5.16
C THR A 449 3.57 -22.00 -5.62
N PHE A 450 2.74 -22.90 -5.12
CA PHE A 450 2.67 -24.28 -5.59
C PHE A 450 1.23 -24.66 -5.77
N SER A 451 0.86 -25.02 -7.01
CA SER A 451 -0.49 -25.42 -7.35
C SER A 451 -0.55 -26.90 -7.74
N ILE A 452 -1.60 -27.57 -7.30
CA ILE A 452 -1.99 -28.91 -7.76
C ILE A 452 -3.38 -28.78 -8.36
N GLY A 453 -3.52 -29.16 -9.62
CA GLY A 453 -4.80 -29.09 -10.35
C GLY A 453 -5.15 -30.39 -11.04
N ALA A 454 -6.43 -30.62 -11.22
CA ALA A 454 -6.96 -31.66 -12.10
C ALA A 454 -7.98 -31.02 -13.05
N GLU A 455 -7.77 -31.15 -14.35
CA GLU A 455 -8.62 -30.57 -15.38
C GLU A 455 -8.96 -31.60 -16.45
N ASN A 456 -10.25 -31.68 -16.80
CA ASN A 456 -10.70 -32.44 -17.98
C ASN A 456 -10.97 -31.45 -19.12
N ILE A 457 -10.31 -31.67 -20.25
CA ILE A 457 -10.43 -30.89 -21.47
C ILE A 457 -11.14 -31.78 -22.53
N SER A 458 -12.31 -31.34 -22.98
CA SER A 458 -13.06 -31.99 -24.05
C SER A 458 -13.17 -31.06 -25.24
N VAL A 459 -12.67 -31.49 -26.39
CA VAL A 459 -12.71 -30.74 -27.64
C VAL A 459 -13.63 -31.47 -28.61
N LYS A 460 -14.62 -30.78 -29.13
CA LYS A 460 -15.62 -31.33 -30.04
C LYS A 460 -15.63 -30.59 -31.36
N GLU A 461 -15.95 -31.31 -32.44
CA GLU A 461 -16.18 -30.70 -33.74
C GLU A 461 -17.37 -29.74 -33.67
N GLY A 462 -17.12 -28.48 -34.05
CA GLY A 462 -18.17 -27.44 -34.09
C GLY A 462 -18.71 -27.16 -35.48
N ASP A 463 -17.89 -27.34 -36.53
CA ASP A 463 -18.29 -27.18 -37.94
C ASP A 463 -17.43 -28.06 -38.85
N PHE A 464 -17.82 -29.30 -39.00
CA PHE A 464 -17.09 -30.26 -39.82
C PHE A 464 -17.04 -29.85 -41.30
N ASN A 465 -18.10 -29.28 -41.86
CA ASN A 465 -18.10 -28.86 -43.26
C ASN A 465 -17.14 -27.69 -43.51
N GLY A 466 -17.17 -26.71 -42.65
CA GLY A 466 -16.23 -25.57 -42.71
C GLY A 466 -14.80 -26.03 -42.60
N ILE A 467 -14.47 -26.91 -41.63
CA ILE A 467 -13.12 -27.41 -41.45
C ILE A 467 -12.65 -28.29 -42.61
N SER A 468 -13.52 -29.17 -43.15
CA SER A 468 -13.21 -30.01 -44.29
C SER A 468 -12.88 -29.19 -45.54
N ALA A 469 -13.66 -28.13 -45.81
CA ALA A 469 -13.36 -27.20 -46.92
C ALA A 469 -12.01 -26.49 -46.73
N LEU A 470 -11.65 -26.13 -45.49
CA LEU A 470 -10.41 -25.49 -45.15
C LEU A 470 -9.21 -26.46 -45.34
N TYR A 471 -9.32 -27.70 -44.84
CA TYR A 471 -8.30 -28.73 -44.99
C TYR A 471 -8.03 -29.07 -46.46
N ASN A 472 -9.10 -29.22 -47.26
CA ASN A 472 -8.98 -29.44 -48.69
C ASN A 472 -8.26 -28.26 -49.41
N ARG A 473 -8.55 -27.04 -49.05
CA ARG A 473 -7.90 -25.84 -49.64
C ARG A 473 -6.37 -25.84 -49.46
N TYR A 474 -5.90 -26.32 -48.30
CA TYR A 474 -4.47 -26.34 -47.98
C TYR A 474 -3.81 -27.71 -48.16
N ASN A 475 -4.50 -28.66 -48.81
CA ASN A 475 -4.01 -30.01 -49.04
C ASN A 475 -3.54 -30.75 -47.79
N ILE A 476 -4.21 -30.51 -46.65
CA ILE A 476 -3.93 -31.18 -45.38
C ILE A 476 -4.90 -32.37 -45.28
N PRO A 477 -4.41 -33.59 -44.97
CA PRO A 477 -5.29 -34.73 -44.78
C PRO A 477 -6.25 -34.50 -43.62
N ILE A 478 -7.54 -34.75 -43.80
CA ILE A 478 -8.57 -34.58 -42.73
C ILE A 478 -8.30 -35.48 -41.52
N SER A 479 -7.53 -36.58 -41.72
CA SER A 479 -7.09 -37.45 -40.63
C SER A 479 -6.29 -36.74 -39.56
N GLU A 480 -5.59 -35.63 -39.88
CA GLU A 480 -4.86 -34.82 -38.92
C GLU A 480 -5.82 -34.09 -37.96
N ARG A 481 -7.09 -33.94 -38.30
CA ARG A 481 -8.13 -33.35 -37.44
C ARG A 481 -8.29 -34.09 -36.11
N ALA A 482 -8.11 -35.41 -36.12
CA ALA A 482 -8.21 -36.22 -34.91
C ALA A 482 -7.20 -35.75 -33.83
N LYS A 483 -5.99 -35.39 -34.24
CA LYS A 483 -4.95 -34.84 -33.32
C LYS A 483 -5.34 -33.49 -32.75
N GLN A 484 -5.99 -32.64 -33.54
CA GLN A 484 -6.46 -31.33 -33.07
C GLN A 484 -7.59 -31.45 -32.01
N LEU A 485 -8.43 -32.45 -32.13
CA LEU A 485 -9.52 -32.70 -31.21
C LEU A 485 -9.11 -33.48 -29.95
N GLU A 486 -7.82 -33.73 -29.80
CA GLU A 486 -7.28 -34.40 -28.63
C GLU A 486 -7.43 -33.55 -27.39
N GLY A 487 -8.09 -34.08 -26.38
CA GLY A 487 -8.20 -33.57 -25.03
C GLY A 487 -7.88 -34.69 -24.04
N GLY A 488 -8.39 -34.60 -22.85
CA GLY A 488 -8.24 -35.62 -21.83
C GLY A 488 -8.29 -35.06 -20.41
N LEU A 489 -8.03 -35.95 -19.47
CA LEU A 489 -7.89 -35.64 -18.08
C LEU A 489 -6.41 -35.43 -17.75
N PHE A 490 -6.07 -34.26 -17.23
CA PHE A 490 -4.70 -33.86 -16.83
C PHE A 490 -4.65 -33.60 -15.34
N LEU A 491 -3.59 -34.07 -14.70
CA LEU A 491 -3.16 -33.63 -13.37
C LEU A 491 -2.01 -32.67 -13.56
N SER A 492 -2.11 -31.44 -13.03
CA SER A 492 -1.07 -30.43 -13.15
C SER A 492 -0.38 -30.14 -11.82
N LEU A 493 0.94 -30.02 -11.87
CA LEU A 493 1.78 -29.58 -10.75
C LEU A 493 2.50 -28.31 -11.19
N SER A 494 2.25 -27.19 -10.51
CA SER A 494 2.68 -25.88 -10.99
C SER A 494 3.38 -25.05 -9.91
N PRO A 495 4.70 -25.23 -9.70
CA PRO A 495 5.49 -24.27 -8.95
C PRO A 495 5.64 -22.95 -9.72
N ALA A 496 5.53 -21.80 -9.00
CA ALA A 496 5.80 -20.50 -9.57
C ALA A 496 6.43 -19.55 -8.56
N LEU A 497 7.16 -18.57 -9.10
CA LEU A 497 7.71 -17.43 -8.37
C LEU A 497 7.09 -16.15 -8.93
N LEU A 498 6.67 -15.28 -8.03
CA LEU A 498 6.07 -13.99 -8.33
C LEU A 498 6.86 -12.90 -7.60
N TYR A 499 7.15 -11.82 -8.29
CA TYR A 499 7.81 -10.63 -7.74
C TYR A 499 7.04 -9.39 -8.16
N ASP A 500 6.60 -8.58 -7.19
CA ASP A 500 5.79 -7.39 -7.47
C ASP A 500 6.20 -6.22 -6.57
N THR A 501 6.73 -5.16 -7.20
CA THR A 501 7.11 -3.90 -6.56
C THR A 501 6.32 -2.72 -7.12
N ARG A 502 5.18 -2.97 -7.77
CA ARG A 502 4.35 -1.90 -8.34
C ARG A 502 3.83 -0.97 -7.23
N ASP A 503 3.77 0.33 -7.55
CA ASP A 503 3.22 1.37 -6.65
C ASP A 503 1.70 1.25 -6.50
N SER A 504 1.02 0.73 -7.51
CA SER A 504 -0.42 0.47 -7.51
C SER A 504 -0.73 -0.65 -8.49
N ALA A 505 -1.66 -1.53 -8.16
CA ALA A 505 -2.12 -2.55 -9.10
C ALA A 505 -3.15 -2.01 -10.11
N THR A 506 -3.90 -0.98 -9.75
CA THR A 506 -4.96 -0.42 -10.60
C THR A 506 -4.43 0.62 -11.60
N VAL A 507 -3.55 1.52 -11.15
CA VAL A 507 -2.96 2.59 -11.97
C VAL A 507 -1.47 2.63 -11.72
N THR A 508 -0.77 1.62 -12.21
CA THR A 508 0.68 1.49 -12.02
C THR A 508 1.45 2.55 -12.77
N ARG A 509 2.39 3.21 -12.11
CA ARG A 509 3.30 4.18 -12.71
C ARG A 509 4.75 3.77 -12.59
N HIS A 510 5.09 3.06 -11.53
CA HIS A 510 6.46 2.71 -11.18
C HIS A 510 6.50 1.31 -10.60
N GLY A 511 7.59 0.59 -10.82
CA GLY A 511 7.83 -0.72 -10.25
C GLY A 511 7.96 -1.83 -11.30
N THR A 512 8.21 -3.02 -10.82
CA THR A 512 8.44 -4.22 -11.63
C THR A 512 7.48 -5.32 -11.20
N MET A 513 6.90 -6.01 -12.17
CA MET A 513 6.19 -7.26 -11.97
C MET A 513 6.90 -8.35 -12.76
N ALA A 514 7.27 -9.44 -12.12
CA ALA A 514 7.90 -10.58 -12.78
C ALA A 514 7.27 -11.89 -12.30
N SER A 515 7.16 -12.87 -13.19
CA SER A 515 6.70 -14.21 -12.86
C SER A 515 7.47 -15.27 -13.62
N LEU A 516 7.68 -16.39 -12.98
CA LEU A 516 8.22 -17.61 -13.61
C LEU A 516 7.39 -18.79 -13.10
N ARG A 517 6.78 -19.54 -14.01
CA ARG A 517 5.91 -20.68 -13.73
C ARG A 517 6.34 -21.88 -14.54
N PHE A 518 6.45 -23.01 -13.90
CA PHE A 518 6.61 -24.29 -14.54
C PHE A 518 5.32 -25.10 -14.33
N ASP A 519 4.77 -25.68 -15.39
CA ASP A 519 3.58 -26.52 -15.36
C ASP A 519 3.94 -27.93 -15.83
N GLU A 520 3.91 -28.89 -14.96
CA GLU A 520 3.98 -30.31 -15.28
C GLU A 520 2.55 -30.86 -15.43
N ASN A 521 2.16 -31.24 -16.62
CA ASN A 521 0.83 -31.77 -16.93
C ASN A 521 0.92 -33.28 -17.21
N LEU A 522 0.43 -34.08 -16.29
CA LEU A 522 0.37 -35.53 -16.42
C LEU A 522 -0.95 -35.96 -17.09
N GLY A 523 -0.87 -36.53 -18.28
CA GLY A 523 -2.04 -37.07 -18.97
C GLY A 523 -2.52 -38.38 -18.31
N LEU A 524 -3.68 -38.36 -17.68
CA LEU A 524 -4.22 -39.54 -16.98
C LEU A 524 -4.92 -40.54 -17.91
N ASN A 525 -5.36 -40.08 -19.08
CA ASN A 525 -5.99 -40.94 -20.10
C ASN A 525 -5.01 -41.43 -21.18
N GLY A 526 -3.71 -41.33 -20.94
CA GLY A 526 -2.61 -41.68 -21.83
C GLY A 526 -1.37 -40.93 -21.45
N PHE A 527 -0.30 -41.62 -21.06
CA PHE A 527 0.98 -40.99 -20.62
C PHE A 527 1.73 -40.28 -21.77
N ASP A 528 1.38 -40.60 -23.02
CA ASP A 528 1.89 -39.94 -24.23
C ASP A 528 1.55 -38.45 -24.30
N LYS A 529 0.55 -38.00 -23.54
CA LYS A 529 0.14 -36.58 -23.45
C LYS A 529 0.77 -35.83 -22.29
N THR A 530 1.66 -36.47 -21.55
CA THR A 530 2.39 -35.80 -20.46
C THR A 530 3.36 -34.76 -21.02
N ASN A 531 3.30 -33.54 -20.51
CA ASN A 531 4.12 -32.43 -20.99
C ASN A 531 4.51 -31.47 -19.86
N GLY A 532 5.71 -30.90 -19.98
CA GLY A 532 6.22 -29.85 -19.11
C GLY A 532 6.32 -28.52 -19.84
N LYS A 533 5.81 -27.43 -19.28
CA LYS A 533 5.82 -26.09 -19.85
C LYS A 533 6.47 -25.10 -18.88
N LEU A 534 7.33 -24.24 -19.39
CA LEU A 534 7.89 -23.11 -18.64
C LEU A 534 7.37 -21.80 -19.23
N THR A 535 6.86 -20.91 -18.39
CA THR A 535 6.40 -19.58 -18.81
C THR A 535 7.00 -18.53 -17.91
N GLY A 536 7.54 -17.45 -18.50
CA GLY A 536 8.11 -16.32 -17.79
C GLY A 536 7.58 -15.00 -18.32
N MET A 537 7.43 -14.02 -17.43
CA MET A 537 7.04 -12.65 -17.77
C MET A 537 7.82 -11.67 -16.91
N ILE A 538 8.20 -10.56 -17.52
CA ILE A 538 8.72 -9.37 -16.81
C ILE A 538 8.00 -8.16 -17.39
N LYS A 539 7.46 -7.33 -16.52
CA LYS A 539 6.85 -6.06 -16.87
C LYS A 539 7.43 -4.95 -15.99
N GLN A 540 8.05 -3.97 -16.64
CA GLN A 540 8.66 -2.82 -15.98
C GLN A 540 7.84 -1.57 -16.25
N TYR A 541 7.55 -0.79 -15.22
CA TYR A 541 6.89 0.50 -15.32
C TYR A 541 7.86 1.63 -14.97
N ILE A 542 7.90 2.66 -15.79
CA ILE A 542 8.77 3.82 -15.67
C ILE A 542 7.91 5.08 -15.67
N PRO A 543 7.96 5.91 -14.62
CA PRO A 543 7.22 7.17 -14.59
C PRO A 543 7.85 8.17 -15.55
N VAL A 544 7.06 8.71 -16.47
CA VAL A 544 7.52 9.71 -17.46
C VAL A 544 7.07 11.11 -17.07
N ALA A 545 5.91 11.23 -16.41
CA ALA A 545 5.37 12.47 -15.89
C ALA A 545 4.54 12.19 -14.63
N LYS A 546 4.05 13.26 -13.95
CA LYS A 546 3.29 13.17 -12.69
C LYS A 546 2.20 12.08 -12.67
N LYS A 547 1.54 11.84 -13.81
CA LYS A 547 0.43 10.87 -13.92
C LYS A 547 0.57 9.93 -15.12
N SER A 548 1.71 9.93 -15.83
CA SER A 548 1.94 9.14 -17.05
C SER A 548 3.05 8.13 -16.84
N SER A 549 2.93 6.96 -17.45
CA SER A 549 3.92 5.89 -17.36
C SER A 549 4.23 5.29 -18.73
N LEU A 550 5.45 4.80 -18.88
CA LEU A 550 5.88 3.93 -19.96
C LEU A 550 6.09 2.54 -19.38
N SER A 551 5.50 1.53 -19.99
CA SER A 551 5.72 0.14 -19.57
C SER A 551 6.30 -0.71 -20.68
N PHE A 552 7.19 -1.62 -20.30
CA PHE A 552 7.77 -2.63 -21.17
C PHE A 552 7.42 -4.00 -20.62
N THR A 553 6.86 -4.85 -21.48
CA THR A 553 6.53 -6.23 -21.14
C THR A 553 7.30 -7.17 -22.03
N VAL A 554 7.93 -8.17 -21.45
CA VAL A 554 8.48 -9.32 -22.18
C VAL A 554 7.86 -10.57 -21.56
N LYS A 555 7.24 -11.41 -22.39
CA LYS A 555 6.66 -12.69 -21.99
C LYS A 555 7.11 -13.76 -22.95
N GLY A 556 7.48 -14.91 -22.43
CA GLY A 556 7.85 -16.05 -23.24
C GLY A 556 7.56 -17.36 -22.53
N GLY A 557 7.46 -18.43 -23.30
CA GLY A 557 7.27 -19.76 -22.76
C GLY A 557 7.51 -20.83 -23.81
N GLY A 558 7.73 -22.05 -23.34
CA GLY A 558 7.96 -23.17 -24.21
C GLY A 558 7.77 -24.52 -23.52
N ALA A 559 7.58 -25.54 -24.34
CA ALA A 559 7.66 -26.93 -23.90
C ALA A 559 9.10 -27.23 -23.47
N ILE A 560 9.26 -27.82 -22.29
CA ILE A 560 10.52 -28.36 -21.80
C ILE A 560 10.65 -29.83 -22.19
N HIS A 561 9.54 -30.57 -22.14
CA HIS A 561 9.46 -31.94 -22.58
C HIS A 561 8.03 -32.32 -22.93
N GLY A 562 7.85 -33.45 -23.65
CA GLY A 562 6.57 -34.01 -24.04
C GLY A 562 5.87 -33.26 -25.18
N ASP A 563 4.85 -33.88 -25.72
CA ASP A 563 4.01 -33.30 -26.79
C ASP A 563 2.84 -32.53 -26.19
N ILE A 564 2.71 -31.25 -26.53
CA ILE A 564 1.59 -30.43 -26.07
C ILE A 564 0.40 -30.61 -27.00
N PRO A 565 -0.77 -31.08 -26.53
CA PRO A 565 -2.00 -31.10 -27.32
C PRO A 565 -2.34 -29.71 -27.87
N GLU A 566 -2.85 -29.57 -29.10
CA GLU A 566 -3.12 -28.25 -29.70
C GLU A 566 -4.00 -27.38 -28.82
N VAL A 567 -4.94 -27.96 -28.09
CA VAL A 567 -5.83 -27.27 -27.14
C VAL A 567 -5.09 -26.65 -25.94
N MET A 568 -3.90 -27.15 -25.66
CA MET A 568 -3.02 -26.63 -24.58
C MET A 568 -1.84 -25.81 -25.11
N ALA A 569 -1.73 -25.67 -26.45
CA ALA A 569 -0.65 -24.92 -27.08
C ALA A 569 -0.69 -23.43 -26.71
N TYR A 570 0.47 -22.80 -26.69
CA TYR A 570 0.55 -21.35 -26.54
C TYR A 570 -0.04 -20.65 -27.77
N ARG A 571 -0.63 -19.47 -27.55
CA ARG A 571 -1.27 -18.68 -28.60
C ARG A 571 -0.86 -17.22 -28.52
N LEU A 572 -0.68 -16.58 -29.66
CA LEU A 572 -0.47 -15.16 -29.81
C LEU A 572 -1.49 -14.54 -30.76
N GLY A 573 -1.90 -13.33 -30.45
CA GLY A 573 -2.91 -12.53 -31.13
C GLY A 573 -4.09 -12.27 -30.21
N GLY A 574 -4.70 -11.11 -30.36
CA GLY A 574 -5.85 -10.66 -29.56
C GLY A 574 -5.47 -9.66 -28.47
N PRO A 575 -6.44 -9.20 -27.66
CA PRO A 575 -6.30 -8.06 -26.74
C PRO A 575 -5.25 -8.25 -25.64
N TYR A 576 -4.93 -9.49 -25.28
CA TYR A 576 -4.08 -9.82 -24.14
C TYR A 576 -2.63 -10.21 -24.53
N THR A 577 -2.32 -10.25 -25.82
CA THR A 577 -0.99 -10.63 -26.31
C THR A 577 -0.50 -9.64 -27.36
N VAL A 578 -0.57 -9.97 -28.66
CA VAL A 578 -0.21 -9.07 -29.75
C VAL A 578 -1.49 -8.46 -30.31
N ARG A 579 -1.78 -7.24 -29.90
CA ARG A 579 -2.99 -6.48 -30.30
C ARG A 579 -2.93 -6.15 -31.80
N GLY A 580 -4.07 -5.85 -32.41
CA GLY A 580 -4.14 -5.59 -33.86
C GLY A 580 -4.21 -6.86 -34.72
N PHE A 581 -4.10 -8.04 -34.10
CA PHE A 581 -4.39 -9.34 -34.69
C PHE A 581 -5.63 -9.97 -34.06
N LYS A 582 -6.31 -10.84 -34.81
CA LYS A 582 -7.42 -11.65 -34.26
C LYS A 582 -6.93 -12.57 -33.13
N MET A 583 -7.87 -13.17 -32.40
CA MET A 583 -7.52 -14.21 -31.43
C MET A 583 -6.74 -15.34 -32.10
N SER A 584 -5.61 -15.70 -31.52
CA SER A 584 -4.65 -16.65 -32.13
C SER A 584 -4.16 -16.27 -33.53
N GLY A 585 -4.39 -15.04 -34.00
CA GLY A 585 -4.09 -14.58 -35.36
C GLY A 585 -2.62 -14.53 -35.72
N VAL A 586 -1.73 -14.45 -34.74
CA VAL A 586 -0.29 -14.59 -34.91
C VAL A 586 0.10 -16.07 -34.99
N GLY A 587 -0.50 -16.90 -34.17
CA GLY A 587 -0.29 -18.34 -34.23
C GLY A 587 -0.55 -19.07 -32.92
N THR A 588 -0.50 -20.41 -33.04
CA THR A 588 -0.52 -21.36 -31.92
C THR A 588 0.67 -22.30 -32.05
N GLY A 589 1.33 -22.65 -30.94
CA GLY A 589 2.52 -23.53 -31.00
C GLY A 589 3.05 -23.92 -29.62
N ASN A 590 4.14 -24.66 -29.64
CA ASN A 590 4.76 -25.23 -28.44
C ASN A 590 5.65 -24.23 -27.68
N ALA A 591 6.03 -23.13 -28.33
CA ALA A 591 6.77 -22.05 -27.66
C ALA A 591 6.42 -20.69 -28.26
N PHE A 592 6.65 -19.64 -27.50
CA PHE A 592 6.41 -18.27 -27.95
C PHE A 592 7.33 -17.28 -27.23
N ILE A 593 7.49 -16.13 -27.87
CA ILE A 593 8.04 -14.92 -27.25
C ILE A 593 7.20 -13.73 -27.71
N MET A 594 6.97 -12.79 -26.80
CA MET A 594 6.35 -11.52 -27.12
C MET A 594 6.95 -10.38 -26.33
N GLY A 595 6.90 -9.19 -26.93
CA GLY A 595 7.26 -7.93 -26.29
C GLY A 595 6.19 -6.88 -26.54
N SER A 596 5.96 -6.02 -25.56
CA SER A 596 5.05 -4.88 -25.65
C SER A 596 5.68 -3.65 -25.03
N ALA A 597 5.57 -2.51 -25.71
CA ALA A 597 5.88 -1.19 -25.18
C ALA A 597 4.61 -0.35 -25.18
N GLU A 598 4.24 0.22 -24.05
CA GLU A 598 3.01 0.98 -23.89
C GLU A 598 3.24 2.25 -23.10
N PHE A 599 2.85 3.38 -23.66
CA PHE A 599 2.76 4.67 -22.99
C PHE A 599 1.31 4.92 -22.57
N ALA A 600 1.09 5.17 -21.29
CA ALA A 600 -0.22 5.46 -20.71
C ALA A 600 -0.25 6.85 -20.06
N THR A 601 -1.26 7.66 -20.37
CA THR A 601 -1.41 9.01 -19.85
C THR A 601 -2.87 9.32 -19.53
N PRO A 602 -3.16 10.11 -18.47
CA PRO A 602 -4.53 10.56 -18.22
C PRO A 602 -5.04 11.46 -19.36
N ILE A 603 -6.35 11.44 -19.59
CA ILE A 603 -6.97 12.35 -20.55
C ILE A 603 -7.13 13.70 -19.88
N PRO A 604 -6.57 14.80 -20.46
CA PRO A 604 -6.72 16.13 -19.92
C PRO A 604 -8.20 16.49 -19.70
N PHE A 605 -8.50 17.18 -18.62
CA PHE A 605 -9.81 17.55 -18.10
C PHE A 605 -10.59 16.40 -17.42
N LEU A 606 -10.51 15.15 -17.88
CA LEU A 606 -11.17 14.02 -17.23
C LEU A 606 -10.48 13.63 -15.93
N ASP A 607 -9.17 13.82 -15.86
CA ASP A 607 -8.34 13.54 -14.67
C ASP A 607 -8.63 14.46 -13.46
N ARG A 608 -9.48 15.47 -13.63
CA ARG A 608 -9.92 16.42 -12.58
C ARG A 608 -11.38 16.25 -12.20
N THR A 609 -12.09 15.32 -12.82
CA THR A 609 -13.50 15.06 -12.50
C THR A 609 -13.62 14.33 -11.16
N ARG A 610 -14.74 14.54 -10.45
CA ARG A 610 -15.06 13.78 -9.23
C ARG A 610 -15.59 12.38 -9.51
N ILE A 611 -15.82 12.05 -10.77
CA ILE A 611 -16.33 10.75 -11.20
C ILE A 611 -15.12 9.81 -11.29
N ALA A 612 -15.02 8.86 -10.37
CA ALA A 612 -13.85 8.02 -10.18
C ALA A 612 -13.42 7.26 -11.44
N PHE A 613 -14.36 6.71 -12.21
CA PHE A 613 -13.99 5.98 -13.43
C PHE A 613 -13.43 6.90 -14.53
N LEU A 614 -13.93 8.14 -14.68
CA LEU A 614 -13.41 9.12 -15.64
C LEU A 614 -12.03 9.65 -15.24
N ASN A 615 -11.82 9.85 -13.94
CA ASN A 615 -10.53 10.28 -13.41
C ASN A 615 -9.43 9.23 -13.70
N ASN A 616 -9.79 7.96 -13.67
CA ASN A 616 -8.88 6.84 -13.93
C ASN A 616 -8.76 6.45 -15.41
N LEU A 617 -9.51 7.12 -16.31
CA LEU A 617 -9.42 6.84 -17.75
C LEU A 617 -8.05 7.26 -18.31
N ARG A 618 -7.37 6.32 -18.97
CA ARG A 618 -6.04 6.50 -19.57
C ARG A 618 -6.12 6.37 -21.09
N PHE A 619 -5.49 7.28 -21.78
CA PHE A 619 -5.16 7.12 -23.19
C PHE A 619 -3.85 6.36 -23.29
N THR A 620 -3.78 5.37 -24.19
CA THR A 620 -2.59 4.55 -24.41
C THR A 620 -2.13 4.60 -25.85
N VAL A 621 -0.81 4.56 -26.03
CA VAL A 621 -0.15 4.32 -27.32
C VAL A 621 0.79 3.15 -27.11
N TRP A 622 0.73 2.16 -28.01
CA TRP A 622 1.46 0.93 -27.80
C TRP A 622 1.99 0.32 -29.09
N ALA A 623 3.00 -0.52 -28.95
CA ALA A 623 3.56 -1.37 -29.99
C ALA A 623 3.82 -2.76 -29.41
N ASP A 624 3.36 -3.78 -30.12
CA ASP A 624 3.48 -5.17 -29.72
C ASP A 624 4.23 -5.95 -30.81
N ALA A 625 5.05 -6.90 -30.40
CA ALA A 625 5.72 -7.83 -31.30
C ALA A 625 5.69 -9.24 -30.71
N GLY A 626 5.61 -10.27 -31.54
CA GLY A 626 5.63 -11.63 -31.06
C GLY A 626 5.90 -12.66 -32.16
N LYS A 627 6.36 -13.83 -31.72
CA LYS A 627 6.61 -14.99 -32.57
C LYS A 627 6.18 -16.26 -31.83
N VAL A 628 5.58 -17.17 -32.58
CA VAL A 628 5.27 -18.53 -32.12
C VAL A 628 6.24 -19.50 -32.80
N PHE A 629 6.72 -20.46 -32.04
CA PHE A 629 7.60 -21.54 -32.53
C PHE A 629 6.87 -22.88 -32.48
N ASP A 630 7.32 -23.80 -33.32
CA ASP A 630 6.74 -25.14 -33.44
C ASP A 630 5.21 -25.08 -33.60
N GLY A 631 4.82 -24.37 -34.66
CA GLY A 631 3.43 -24.05 -34.93
C GLY A 631 2.58 -25.29 -35.15
N THR A 632 1.36 -25.26 -34.61
CA THR A 632 0.35 -26.30 -34.79
C THR A 632 -0.20 -26.33 -36.21
N ILE A 633 -1.03 -27.32 -36.52
CA ILE A 633 -1.76 -27.46 -37.81
C ILE A 633 -2.58 -26.20 -38.11
N SER A 634 -3.12 -25.54 -37.09
CA SER A 634 -3.87 -24.30 -37.19
C SER A 634 -3.11 -23.19 -37.92
N ASN A 635 -1.80 -23.10 -37.75
CA ASN A 635 -0.98 -22.08 -38.42
C ASN A 635 -0.91 -22.30 -39.94
N LYS A 636 -0.84 -23.55 -40.39
CA LYS A 636 -0.86 -23.91 -41.81
C LYS A 636 -2.21 -23.61 -42.44
N LEU A 637 -3.31 -23.95 -41.77
CA LEU A 637 -4.66 -23.74 -42.24
C LEU A 637 -5.01 -22.26 -42.50
N TYR A 638 -4.39 -21.32 -41.79
CA TYR A 638 -4.68 -19.89 -41.93
C TYR A 638 -3.52 -19.08 -42.48
N ASP A 639 -2.45 -19.75 -42.95
CA ASP A 639 -1.24 -19.06 -43.44
C ASP A 639 -0.80 -17.94 -42.50
N ARG A 640 -0.63 -18.27 -41.22
CA ARG A 640 -0.33 -17.32 -40.18
C ARG A 640 1.10 -16.80 -40.29
N PRO A 641 1.38 -15.55 -39.92
CA PRO A 641 2.70 -14.97 -40.06
C PRO A 641 3.74 -15.69 -39.19
N GLU A 642 4.98 -15.75 -39.67
CA GLU A 642 6.11 -16.30 -38.92
C GLU A 642 6.41 -15.45 -37.67
N TYR A 643 6.25 -14.14 -37.78
CA TYR A 643 6.36 -13.18 -36.71
C TYR A 643 5.35 -12.05 -36.91
N ALA A 644 4.96 -11.39 -35.84
CA ALA A 644 3.98 -10.34 -35.87
C ALA A 644 4.51 -9.09 -35.19
N VAL A 645 4.25 -7.95 -35.82
CA VAL A 645 4.46 -6.61 -35.25
C VAL A 645 3.20 -5.81 -35.49
N SER A 646 2.76 -5.09 -34.47
CA SER A 646 1.61 -4.20 -34.53
C SER A 646 1.84 -2.94 -33.71
N ALA A 647 1.09 -1.90 -34.02
CA ALA A 647 1.04 -0.68 -33.24
C ALA A 647 -0.40 -0.16 -33.16
N GLY A 648 -0.68 0.59 -32.13
CA GLY A 648 -2.05 1.08 -31.95
C GLY A 648 -2.19 2.10 -30.84
N ILE A 649 -3.44 2.47 -30.65
CA ILE A 649 -3.89 3.38 -29.59
C ILE A 649 -5.01 2.72 -28.82
N GLY A 650 -5.22 3.13 -27.58
CA GLY A 650 -6.29 2.58 -26.77
C GLY A 650 -6.76 3.50 -25.66
N LEU A 651 -7.82 3.06 -25.03
CA LEU A 651 -8.36 3.63 -23.80
C LEU A 651 -8.40 2.53 -22.75
N LYS A 652 -7.90 2.83 -21.55
CA LYS A 652 -7.91 1.92 -20.41
C LYS A 652 -8.53 2.59 -19.20
N VAL A 653 -9.37 1.87 -18.50
CA VAL A 653 -9.96 2.32 -17.24
C VAL A 653 -10.08 1.14 -16.31
N PHE A 654 -9.85 1.36 -15.02
CA PHE A 654 -10.15 0.37 -14.00
C PHE A 654 -11.58 0.60 -13.50
N ILE A 655 -12.43 -0.41 -13.62
CA ILE A 655 -13.80 -0.40 -13.11
C ILE A 655 -13.85 -1.31 -11.88
N PRO A 656 -14.18 -0.77 -10.71
CA PRO A 656 -14.37 -1.58 -9.51
C PRO A 656 -15.38 -2.71 -9.75
N GLY A 657 -15.07 -3.90 -9.27
CA GLY A 657 -15.92 -5.07 -9.46
C GLY A 657 -15.84 -5.75 -10.85
N MET A 658 -15.27 -5.08 -11.87
CA MET A 658 -15.05 -5.64 -13.21
C MET A 658 -13.57 -5.77 -13.58
N GLY A 659 -12.68 -5.04 -12.88
CA GLY A 659 -11.26 -4.99 -13.21
C GLY A 659 -10.92 -3.98 -14.32
N PRO A 660 -9.73 -4.09 -14.92
CA PRO A 660 -9.31 -3.21 -16.01
C PRO A 660 -10.14 -3.50 -17.28
N LEU A 661 -10.70 -2.44 -17.84
CA LEU A 661 -11.34 -2.45 -19.15
C LEU A 661 -10.42 -1.74 -20.14
N SER A 662 -10.18 -2.36 -21.30
CA SER A 662 -9.46 -1.74 -22.40
C SER A 662 -10.27 -1.77 -23.70
N VAL A 663 -10.11 -0.71 -24.48
CA VAL A 663 -10.59 -0.61 -25.86
C VAL A 663 -9.42 -0.15 -26.69
N ASP A 664 -8.90 -1.03 -27.53
CA ASP A 664 -7.71 -0.80 -28.32
C ASP A 664 -8.05 -0.86 -29.82
N TYR A 665 -7.44 0.01 -30.63
CA TYR A 665 -7.37 -0.10 -32.06
C TYR A 665 -5.93 -0.32 -32.50
N GLY A 666 -5.68 -1.49 -33.07
CA GLY A 666 -4.35 -1.90 -33.48
C GLY A 666 -4.26 -2.23 -34.96
N ILE A 667 -3.17 -1.82 -35.60
CA ILE A 667 -2.87 -2.06 -37.02
C ILE A 667 -1.68 -3.03 -37.07
N PRO A 668 -1.82 -4.18 -37.77
CA PRO A 668 -0.68 -5.05 -38.04
C PRO A 668 0.30 -4.36 -38.99
N LEU A 669 1.58 -4.34 -38.63
CA LEU A 669 2.69 -3.81 -39.44
C LEU A 669 3.35 -4.94 -40.29
N THR A 670 3.05 -6.20 -39.96
CA THR A 670 3.43 -7.39 -40.72
C THR A 670 2.21 -8.01 -41.40
N ASN A 671 2.44 -8.96 -42.31
CA ASN A 671 1.35 -9.65 -42.98
C ASN A 671 0.45 -10.37 -41.94
N PRO A 672 -0.86 -10.09 -41.86
CA PRO A 672 -1.74 -10.71 -40.88
C PRO A 672 -2.23 -12.13 -41.26
N GLY A 673 -1.73 -12.70 -42.35
CA GLY A 673 -2.20 -13.99 -42.89
C GLY A 673 -3.55 -13.89 -43.60
N ASN A 674 -4.04 -15.04 -44.10
CA ASN A 674 -5.26 -15.10 -44.90
C ASN A 674 -6.56 -14.82 -44.14
N ASN A 675 -6.52 -14.97 -42.81
CA ASN A 675 -7.67 -14.68 -41.92
C ASN A 675 -7.56 -13.30 -41.26
N GLY A 676 -6.53 -12.50 -41.55
CA GLY A 676 -6.27 -11.22 -40.94
C GLY A 676 -6.74 -10.03 -41.81
N SER A 677 -6.81 -8.85 -41.20
CA SER A 677 -7.09 -7.58 -41.87
C SER A 677 -5.87 -6.66 -41.79
N LYS A 678 -5.44 -6.14 -42.92
CA LYS A 678 -4.38 -5.11 -42.99
C LYS A 678 -4.82 -3.79 -42.39
N ASN A 679 -6.14 -3.55 -42.32
CA ASN A 679 -6.70 -2.32 -41.76
C ASN A 679 -6.76 -2.32 -40.23
N GLY A 680 -6.35 -3.43 -39.59
CA GLY A 680 -6.37 -3.57 -38.15
C GLY A 680 -7.73 -3.93 -37.55
N TYR A 681 -7.78 -3.94 -36.23
CA TYR A 681 -8.95 -4.36 -35.46
C TYR A 681 -9.16 -3.48 -34.24
N PHE A 682 -10.42 -3.28 -33.91
CA PHE A 682 -10.80 -2.92 -32.56
C PHE A 682 -10.79 -4.18 -31.68
N THR A 683 -10.21 -4.07 -30.51
CA THR A 683 -10.23 -5.12 -29.50
C THR A 683 -10.76 -4.55 -28.18
N PHE A 684 -11.54 -5.36 -27.50
CA PHE A 684 -12.10 -5.04 -26.19
C PHE A 684 -11.55 -6.08 -25.21
N GLY A 685 -10.97 -5.64 -24.13
CA GLY A 685 -10.47 -6.52 -23.07
C GLY A 685 -11.09 -6.15 -21.74
N VAL A 686 -11.56 -7.13 -20.99
CA VAL A 686 -12.12 -6.96 -19.65
C VAL A 686 -11.36 -7.82 -18.67
N GLY A 687 -10.70 -7.16 -17.71
CA GLY A 687 -9.89 -7.82 -16.72
C GLY A 687 -8.58 -8.38 -17.27
N ASP A 688 -7.71 -8.81 -16.39
CA ASP A 688 -6.70 -9.82 -16.69
C ASP A 688 -7.42 -11.19 -16.64
N LEU A 689 -8.33 -11.40 -17.60
CA LEU A 689 -8.98 -12.69 -17.69
C LEU A 689 -7.87 -13.76 -17.80
N LEU A 690 -7.87 -14.65 -16.86
CA LEU A 690 -6.93 -15.75 -16.68
C LEU A 690 -6.94 -16.66 -17.92
N TYR A 691 -6.20 -16.29 -18.96
CA TYR A 691 -5.95 -17.11 -20.13
C TYR A 691 -4.50 -17.54 -20.16
#